data_6c62cd7a2d758f9767986428bfa80894
#
_entry.id   6c62cd7a2d758f9767986428bfa80894
#
_cell.length_a   1.000
_cell.length_b   1.000
_cell.length_c   1.000
_cell.angle_alpha   90.00
_cell.angle_beta   90.00
_cell.angle_gamma   90.00
#
_symmetry.space_group_name_H-M   'P 1'
#
loop_
_entity.id
_entity.type
_entity.pdbx_description
1 polymer ?
#
loop_
_entity_poly.entity_id
_entity_poly.type
_entity_poly.pdbx_seq_one_letter_code
_entity_poly.pdbx_strand_id
1 'polypeptide(L)'
;LVLAVAVSPALGDQVKYDIDIPASTLDKALNAFGTQAGVNIIYEGRLPTGLSAPRLNGAYDLETALQHLLGGSAYTYKILSDKSIAIIRSKAQRSEHTLDAMMVTASRAEKPVSAVPGSVAIITSEEIQREQALGGDPAALIGKYIPGYALNNESLSGASESFRGRSVLVMVDGVTRSTPLRNASRVISTIGLQNIKRIEVVSGASSMYGAGASGGIINLITKEAAEKGMEVTVSGFLTAFTADIGDSLSPELSVDISGTQEKFDYLFNIKGKMSQDTFDGDGNLQPSDPFLGQGGLDNTKNLDMTAKVGTNFKGQRLELTHNTVLMDQKPDYYADYSTPRVSPDLDNPYVGDSVREQSHYTTLTYTNDDVGIGSLDLQVYYNDIDKRFAFVPQSSANTFVYYANGQISPDGQTTLKTKQIGTRATVVTPLDQLVEGADLTWGSDFSFDETTQVFNDGVNAIAPMEQYAFSAFAQASTPVGDVGNVTGGVRYERFSLDIKDFLRPRYNIQGLGTSTARFVHGDEKTYNALVWNIGAVGYVTDESEVFAGFSQGYTIPDIGAFTRRAGAATTAQLLSTADVYLDDVVPDAQIVNTYELGYRGDWGKYRLNTSAYVSTSKKGVTIDSSSLTLSQQKERIWGAEFTGETSVTDDISVGTVFSYTEGVYDSDKDGKLDYHLPNNRIPSPYRLTLYGDFALPYEADLRLESVASSGRSVYDGSNTVKLDPSVVFNMAVSMPLLGGTAQVGVKNILDNQYDNQTASAVRNRNVAGMGRTVGLGYTVKF
;
A
#
# COMPACT_ATOMS: atom_id res chain seq x y z
N LEU A 1 19.24 -20.42 33.28
CA LEU A 1 18.43 -20.90 34.41
C LEU A 1 16.98 -21.03 33.93
N VAL A 2 16.59 -22.28 33.65
CA VAL A 2 15.24 -22.63 33.18
C VAL A 2 14.40 -22.89 34.45
N LEU A 3 13.35 -22.11 34.64
CA LEU A 3 12.30 -22.44 35.58
C LEU A 3 11.08 -22.93 34.78
N ALA A 4 10.89 -24.24 34.79
CA ALA A 4 9.65 -24.84 34.30
C ALA A 4 8.58 -24.69 35.38
N VAL A 5 7.53 -23.92 35.09
CA VAL A 5 6.30 -23.92 35.87
C VAL A 5 5.24 -24.63 35.03
N ALA A 6 4.92 -25.85 35.44
CA ALA A 6 3.78 -26.59 34.91
C ALA A 6 2.49 -25.97 35.48
N VAL A 7 1.67 -25.37 34.65
CA VAL A 7 0.30 -24.96 34.97
C VAL A 7 -0.63 -25.89 34.20
N SER A 8 -1.39 -26.70 34.92
CA SER A 8 -2.50 -27.48 34.37
C SER A 8 -3.63 -26.52 33.92
N PRO A 9 -4.28 -26.75 32.78
CA PRO A 9 -5.40 -25.90 32.38
C PRO A 9 -6.63 -26.25 33.24
N ALA A 10 -7.18 -25.22 33.91
CA ALA A 10 -8.51 -25.29 34.50
C ALA A 10 -9.55 -25.29 33.39
N LEU A 11 -10.39 -26.33 33.32
CA LEU A 11 -11.58 -26.33 32.48
C LEU A 11 -12.53 -25.22 32.96
N GLY A 12 -12.65 -24.13 32.17
CA GLY A 12 -13.74 -23.20 32.30
C GLY A 12 -15.04 -23.86 31.82
N ASP A 13 -16.14 -23.70 32.56
CA ASP A 13 -17.46 -24.16 32.19
C ASP A 13 -17.87 -23.53 30.84
N GLN A 14 -17.90 -24.36 29.76
CA GLN A 14 -18.42 -23.92 28.47
C GLN A 14 -19.94 -23.75 28.58
N VAL A 15 -20.45 -22.60 28.13
CA VAL A 15 -21.91 -22.32 28.05
C VAL A 15 -22.55 -23.38 27.16
N LYS A 16 -23.51 -24.15 27.67
CA LYS A 16 -24.26 -25.12 26.90
C LYS A 16 -25.62 -24.57 26.52
N TYR A 17 -25.99 -24.77 25.28
CA TYR A 17 -27.26 -24.38 24.71
C TYR A 17 -28.17 -25.61 24.60
N ASP A 18 -29.43 -25.48 25.00
CA ASP A 18 -30.41 -26.53 24.84
C ASP A 18 -30.98 -26.42 23.41
N ILE A 19 -30.59 -27.36 22.56
CA ILE A 19 -30.85 -27.34 21.12
C ILE A 19 -31.81 -28.47 20.75
N ASP A 20 -32.87 -28.15 20.01
CA ASP A 20 -33.74 -29.12 19.35
C ASP A 20 -34.02 -28.72 17.90
N ILE A 21 -33.22 -29.28 17.00
CA ILE A 21 -33.27 -29.02 15.56
C ILE A 21 -33.60 -30.35 14.86
N PRO A 22 -34.74 -30.45 14.16
CA PRO A 22 -35.06 -31.63 13.38
C PRO A 22 -34.12 -31.78 12.17
N ALA A 23 -33.94 -33.01 11.69
CA ALA A 23 -33.22 -33.22 10.43
C ALA A 23 -33.89 -32.42 9.30
N SER A 24 -33.15 -31.58 8.62
CA SER A 24 -33.63 -30.65 7.60
C SER A 24 -32.53 -30.30 6.59
N THR A 25 -32.77 -29.35 5.69
CA THR A 25 -31.72 -28.78 4.85
C THR A 25 -30.75 -27.97 5.71
N LEU A 26 -29.47 -27.99 5.34
CA LEU A 26 -28.40 -27.40 6.14
C LEU A 26 -28.62 -25.91 6.45
N ASP A 27 -29.12 -25.15 5.49
CA ASP A 27 -29.53 -23.76 5.65
C ASP A 27 -30.56 -23.54 6.76
N LYS A 28 -31.63 -24.37 6.75
CA LYS A 28 -32.66 -24.31 7.77
C LYS A 28 -32.19 -24.75 9.15
N ALA A 29 -31.34 -25.77 9.20
CA ALA A 29 -30.75 -26.24 10.44
C ALA A 29 -29.81 -25.19 11.07
N LEU A 30 -28.96 -24.52 10.27
CA LEU A 30 -28.06 -23.49 10.75
C LEU A 30 -28.82 -22.23 11.21
N ASN A 31 -29.87 -21.82 10.48
CA ASN A 31 -30.72 -20.70 10.90
C ASN A 31 -31.48 -21.00 12.20
N ALA A 32 -31.98 -22.21 12.36
CA ALA A 32 -32.62 -22.65 13.59
C ALA A 32 -31.61 -22.69 14.77
N PHE A 33 -30.38 -23.13 14.50
CA PHE A 33 -29.29 -23.12 15.46
C PHE A 33 -28.96 -21.69 15.89
N GLY A 34 -28.76 -20.76 14.93
CA GLY A 34 -28.50 -19.35 15.23
C GLY A 34 -29.57 -18.75 16.13
N THR A 35 -30.84 -19.03 15.85
CA THR A 35 -31.97 -18.56 16.65
C THR A 35 -31.96 -19.15 18.08
N GLN A 36 -31.69 -20.45 18.25
CA GLN A 36 -31.72 -21.12 19.55
C GLN A 36 -30.49 -20.82 20.40
N ALA A 37 -29.32 -20.66 19.76
CA ALA A 37 -28.07 -20.32 20.44
C ALA A 37 -27.90 -18.80 20.63
N GLY A 38 -28.75 -17.97 20.02
CA GLY A 38 -28.64 -16.51 20.11
C GLY A 38 -27.42 -15.95 19.37
N VAL A 39 -26.97 -16.63 18.30
CA VAL A 39 -25.82 -16.25 17.50
C VAL A 39 -26.25 -15.94 16.07
N ASN A 40 -25.58 -14.98 15.45
CA ASN A 40 -25.79 -14.64 14.05
C ASN A 40 -24.99 -15.59 13.17
N ILE A 41 -25.63 -16.25 12.22
CA ILE A 41 -24.98 -17.14 11.26
C ILE A 41 -24.79 -16.37 9.96
N ILE A 42 -23.53 -16.16 9.60
CA ILE A 42 -23.13 -15.51 8.36
C ILE A 42 -22.67 -16.58 7.40
N TYR A 43 -23.25 -16.61 6.21
CA TYR A 43 -22.88 -17.57 5.18
C TYR A 43 -21.83 -16.97 4.26
N GLU A 44 -20.80 -17.73 4.01
CA GLU A 44 -19.83 -17.47 2.97
C GLU A 44 -20.43 -17.92 1.63
N GLY A 45 -21.11 -17.02 0.92
CA GLY A 45 -21.87 -17.38 -0.28
C GLY A 45 -23.16 -18.16 0.00
N ARG A 46 -23.79 -18.61 -1.08
CA ARG A 46 -25.04 -19.39 -0.97
C ARG A 46 -24.74 -20.86 -0.68
N LEU A 47 -25.34 -21.41 0.36
CA LEU A 47 -25.31 -22.86 0.57
C LEU A 47 -26.02 -23.58 -0.60
N PRO A 48 -25.40 -24.59 -1.24
CA PRO A 48 -26.05 -25.33 -2.32
C PRO A 48 -27.38 -25.95 -1.87
N THR A 49 -28.39 -25.83 -2.70
CA THR A 49 -29.68 -26.46 -2.45
C THR A 49 -29.56 -27.98 -2.44
N GLY A 50 -29.96 -28.61 -1.33
CA GLY A 50 -29.97 -30.09 -1.21
C GLY A 50 -29.01 -30.66 -0.19
N LEU A 51 -28.20 -29.87 0.46
CA LEU A 51 -27.41 -30.33 1.61
C LEU A 51 -28.34 -30.60 2.80
N SER A 52 -28.17 -31.76 3.46
CA SER A 52 -28.96 -32.15 4.64
C SER A 52 -28.10 -32.06 5.91
N ALA A 53 -28.69 -31.56 6.99
CA ALA A 53 -28.12 -31.59 8.33
C ALA A 53 -28.83 -32.69 9.16
N PRO A 54 -28.10 -33.42 10.01
CA PRO A 54 -28.68 -34.40 10.91
C PRO A 54 -29.51 -33.71 12.00
N ARG A 55 -30.41 -34.49 12.65
CA ARG A 55 -31.13 -34.02 13.84
C ARG A 55 -30.11 -33.72 14.96
N LEU A 56 -30.26 -32.57 15.61
CA LEU A 56 -29.51 -32.20 16.79
C LEU A 56 -30.48 -31.97 17.96
N ASN A 57 -30.37 -32.77 19.05
CA ASN A 57 -31.23 -32.64 20.22
C ASN A 57 -30.41 -32.89 21.48
N GLY A 58 -30.40 -31.92 22.40
CA GLY A 58 -29.69 -31.99 23.66
C GLY A 58 -28.94 -30.71 24.02
N ALA A 59 -28.16 -30.75 25.10
CA ALA A 59 -27.35 -29.65 25.58
C ALA A 59 -25.93 -29.71 24.96
N TYR A 60 -25.63 -28.82 24.05
CA TYR A 60 -24.35 -28.74 23.33
C TYR A 60 -23.68 -27.41 23.58
N ASP A 61 -22.36 -27.41 23.65
CA ASP A 61 -21.57 -26.18 23.42
C ASP A 61 -21.61 -25.80 21.94
N LEU A 62 -21.26 -24.55 21.66
CA LEU A 62 -21.36 -23.96 20.33
C LEU A 62 -20.56 -24.74 19.27
N GLU A 63 -19.33 -25.13 19.60
CA GLU A 63 -18.43 -25.83 18.68
C GLU A 63 -18.90 -27.24 18.37
N THR A 64 -19.29 -27.99 19.39
CA THR A 64 -19.80 -29.36 19.24
C THR A 64 -21.10 -29.38 18.43
N ALA A 65 -22.00 -28.40 18.65
CA ALA A 65 -23.24 -28.29 17.87
C ALA A 65 -22.97 -28.03 16.39
N LEU A 66 -22.08 -27.11 16.09
CA LEU A 66 -21.69 -26.77 14.70
C LEU A 66 -20.99 -27.94 14.01
N GLN A 67 -20.10 -28.65 14.71
CA GLN A 67 -19.44 -29.83 14.17
C GLN A 67 -20.42 -30.92 13.80
N HIS A 68 -21.47 -31.11 14.61
CA HIS A 68 -22.53 -32.07 14.31
C HIS A 68 -23.42 -31.66 13.11
N LEU A 69 -23.81 -30.37 13.04
CA LEU A 69 -24.63 -29.85 11.94
C LEU A 69 -23.89 -29.83 10.61
N LEU A 70 -22.61 -29.54 10.62
CA LEU A 70 -21.77 -29.47 9.44
C LEU A 70 -21.10 -30.80 9.07
N GLY A 71 -21.19 -31.80 9.97
CA GLY A 71 -20.59 -33.12 9.78
C GLY A 71 -21.10 -33.80 8.51
N GLY A 72 -20.15 -34.24 7.64
CA GLY A 72 -20.45 -34.85 6.36
C GLY A 72 -20.79 -33.87 5.23
N SER A 73 -20.77 -32.56 5.51
CA SER A 73 -20.86 -31.49 4.50
C SER A 73 -19.48 -30.98 4.10
N ALA A 74 -19.39 -30.27 2.97
CA ALA A 74 -18.17 -29.58 2.57
C ALA A 74 -18.00 -28.21 3.28
N TYR A 75 -18.62 -28.03 4.46
CA TYR A 75 -18.59 -26.76 5.20
C TYR A 75 -18.00 -26.94 6.60
N THR A 76 -17.36 -25.88 7.10
CA THR A 76 -16.88 -25.73 8.47
C THR A 76 -17.32 -24.37 9.00
N TYR A 77 -16.91 -23.99 10.18
CA TYR A 77 -17.28 -22.71 10.78
C TYR A 77 -16.06 -21.95 11.26
N LYS A 78 -16.18 -20.63 11.31
CA LYS A 78 -15.26 -19.72 11.99
C LYS A 78 -16.05 -18.82 12.95
N ILE A 79 -15.69 -18.82 14.22
CA ILE A 79 -16.29 -17.93 15.21
C ILE A 79 -15.65 -16.56 15.01
N LEU A 80 -16.44 -15.57 14.61
CA LEU A 80 -16.00 -14.19 14.38
C LEU A 80 -16.10 -13.36 15.65
N SER A 81 -17.12 -13.63 16.49
CA SER A 81 -17.33 -13.03 17.81
C SER A 81 -18.20 -13.93 18.65
N ASP A 82 -18.42 -13.59 19.94
CA ASP A 82 -19.32 -14.32 20.84
C ASP A 82 -20.77 -14.44 20.31
N LYS A 83 -21.15 -13.66 19.31
CA LYS A 83 -22.48 -13.60 18.72
C LYS A 83 -22.52 -13.78 17.20
N SER A 84 -21.40 -14.02 16.55
CA SER A 84 -21.35 -14.12 15.09
C SER A 84 -20.45 -15.27 14.65
N ILE A 85 -20.99 -16.12 13.78
CA ILE A 85 -20.33 -17.31 13.27
C ILE A 85 -20.42 -17.29 11.75
N ALA A 86 -19.29 -17.39 11.08
CA ALA A 86 -19.24 -17.60 9.64
C ALA A 86 -19.27 -19.09 9.32
N ILE A 87 -20.14 -19.51 8.44
CA ILE A 87 -20.14 -20.85 7.83
C ILE A 87 -19.35 -20.76 6.54
N ILE A 88 -18.21 -21.44 6.51
CA ILE A 88 -17.26 -21.44 5.43
C ILE A 88 -17.12 -22.84 4.83
N ARG A 89 -16.70 -22.96 3.58
CA ARG A 89 -16.52 -24.27 2.95
C ARG A 89 -15.34 -25.00 3.60
N SER A 90 -15.53 -26.24 4.06
CA SER A 90 -14.48 -27.05 4.69
C SER A 90 -13.38 -27.38 3.68
N LYS A 91 -12.14 -27.09 4.03
CA LYS A 91 -10.97 -27.57 3.28
C LYS A 91 -10.57 -28.96 3.77
N ALA A 92 -10.64 -29.96 2.88
CA ALA A 92 -9.65 -31.02 2.95
C ALA A 92 -8.30 -30.38 2.60
N GLN A 93 -7.49 -30.09 3.62
CA GLN A 93 -6.09 -29.64 3.53
C GLN A 93 -5.66 -29.07 2.17
N ARG A 94 -5.87 -27.76 1.94
CA ARG A 94 -4.95 -26.87 1.21
C ARG A 94 -5.49 -25.44 1.08
N SER A 95 -4.59 -24.52 1.44
CA SER A 95 -4.59 -23.05 1.22
C SER A 95 -5.87 -22.25 1.47
N GLU A 96 -5.76 -21.27 2.35
CA GLU A 96 -6.78 -20.27 2.74
C GLU A 96 -7.11 -19.24 1.66
N HIS A 97 -7.37 -19.66 0.42
CA HIS A 97 -7.55 -18.75 -0.71
C HIS A 97 -8.82 -19.05 -1.53
N THR A 98 -9.99 -18.94 -0.92
CA THR A 98 -11.22 -18.78 -1.71
C THR A 98 -11.60 -17.30 -1.75
N LEU A 99 -12.08 -16.80 -2.90
CA LEU A 99 -12.50 -15.41 -3.09
C LEU A 99 -13.51 -14.95 -2.02
N ASP A 100 -14.34 -15.85 -1.54
CA ASP A 100 -15.34 -15.57 -0.50
C ASP A 100 -14.78 -15.59 0.93
N ALA A 101 -13.62 -16.20 1.16
CA ALA A 101 -12.93 -16.17 2.47
C ALA A 101 -12.08 -14.90 2.67
N MET A 102 -11.84 -14.13 1.61
CA MET A 102 -11.05 -12.92 1.66
C MET A 102 -11.93 -11.71 1.93
N MET A 103 -11.90 -11.24 3.17
CA MET A 103 -12.55 -9.99 3.55
C MET A 103 -11.61 -8.81 3.31
N VAL A 104 -12.13 -7.72 2.76
CA VAL A 104 -11.39 -6.49 2.55
C VAL A 104 -12.07 -5.33 3.26
N THR A 105 -11.26 -4.50 3.90
CA THR A 105 -11.69 -3.26 4.56
C THR A 105 -11.65 -2.06 3.62
N ALA A 106 -11.21 -2.27 2.39
CA ALA A 106 -11.02 -1.23 1.38
C ALA A 106 -12.32 -0.54 0.91
N SER A 107 -13.49 -0.97 1.39
CA SER A 107 -14.80 -0.30 1.24
C SER A 107 -15.28 0.41 2.52
N ARG A 108 -14.39 0.66 3.47
CA ARG A 108 -14.68 1.19 4.83
C ARG A 108 -15.52 0.26 5.73
N ALA A 109 -16.01 -0.81 5.21
CA ALA A 109 -16.63 -1.89 5.94
C ALA A 109 -15.97 -3.19 5.50
N GLU A 110 -15.89 -4.14 6.38
CA GLU A 110 -15.37 -5.47 6.05
C GLU A 110 -16.39 -6.15 5.11
N LYS A 111 -15.97 -6.39 3.87
CA LYS A 111 -16.80 -7.04 2.83
C LYS A 111 -16.01 -8.14 2.13
N PRO A 112 -16.68 -9.22 1.69
CA PRO A 112 -16.02 -10.21 0.85
C PRO A 112 -15.57 -9.58 -0.48
N VAL A 113 -14.47 -10.07 -1.03
CA VAL A 113 -13.95 -9.60 -2.33
C VAL A 113 -15.02 -9.71 -3.42
N SER A 114 -15.84 -10.78 -3.38
CA SER A 114 -16.96 -11.02 -4.30
C SER A 114 -18.04 -9.92 -4.29
N ALA A 115 -18.14 -9.12 -3.23
CA ALA A 115 -19.09 -8.01 -3.15
C ALA A 115 -18.55 -6.69 -3.72
N VAL A 116 -17.28 -6.61 -4.07
CA VAL A 116 -16.64 -5.38 -4.56
C VAL A 116 -16.71 -5.31 -6.09
N PRO A 117 -17.40 -4.32 -6.69
CA PRO A 117 -17.53 -4.18 -8.14
C PRO A 117 -16.29 -3.52 -8.78
N GLY A 118 -15.10 -4.11 -8.59
CA GLY A 118 -13.82 -3.62 -9.08
C GLY A 118 -12.71 -4.62 -8.80
N SER A 119 -11.53 -4.43 -9.39
CA SER A 119 -10.37 -5.28 -9.13
C SER A 119 -9.85 -5.08 -7.72
N VAL A 120 -9.74 -6.18 -6.99
CA VAL A 120 -9.15 -6.26 -5.66
C VAL A 120 -8.05 -7.30 -5.68
N ALA A 121 -6.92 -6.99 -5.07
CA ALA A 121 -5.83 -7.92 -4.85
C ALA A 121 -5.44 -7.93 -3.37
N ILE A 122 -5.06 -9.09 -2.86
CA ILE A 122 -4.60 -9.28 -1.49
C ILE A 122 -3.25 -9.97 -1.55
N ILE A 123 -2.25 -9.39 -0.90
CA ILE A 123 -0.97 -10.03 -0.64
C ILE A 123 -1.04 -10.65 0.75
N THR A 124 -0.81 -11.94 0.83
CA THR A 124 -1.00 -12.74 2.05
C THR A 124 0.23 -12.70 2.96
N SER A 125 0.06 -13.17 4.20
CA SER A 125 1.17 -13.31 5.14
C SER A 125 2.28 -14.24 4.63
N GLU A 126 1.94 -15.27 3.84
CA GLU A 126 2.92 -16.20 3.27
C GLU A 126 3.77 -15.53 2.19
N GLU A 127 3.15 -14.74 1.30
CA GLU A 127 3.87 -13.94 0.29
C GLU A 127 4.76 -12.89 0.95
N ILE A 128 4.29 -12.26 2.03
CA ILE A 128 5.09 -11.33 2.85
C ILE A 128 6.30 -12.04 3.46
N GLN A 129 6.12 -13.24 4.03
CA GLN A 129 7.23 -14.00 4.62
C GLN A 129 8.28 -14.43 3.59
N ARG A 130 7.85 -14.83 2.38
CA ARG A 130 8.78 -15.16 1.27
C ARG A 130 9.60 -13.95 0.85
N GLU A 131 8.99 -12.76 0.79
CA GLU A 131 9.71 -11.53 0.45
C GLU A 131 10.78 -11.14 1.47
N GLN A 132 10.58 -11.49 2.74
CA GLN A 132 11.59 -11.22 3.78
C GLN A 132 12.91 -11.93 3.50
N ALA A 133 12.87 -13.17 2.98
CA ALA A 133 14.08 -13.90 2.57
C ALA A 133 14.77 -13.25 1.33
N LEU A 134 14.04 -12.47 0.55
CA LEU A 134 14.53 -11.73 -0.63
C LEU A 134 14.94 -10.29 -0.32
N GLY A 135 15.01 -9.89 0.95
CA GLY A 135 15.42 -8.55 1.39
C GLY A 135 14.33 -7.70 2.06
N GLY A 136 13.07 -8.18 2.06
CA GLY A 136 11.98 -7.57 2.85
C GLY A 136 11.55 -6.16 2.41
N ASP A 137 11.56 -5.86 1.12
CA ASP A 137 11.12 -4.58 0.57
C ASP A 137 9.61 -4.61 0.23
N PRO A 138 8.76 -3.83 0.94
CA PRO A 138 7.32 -3.80 0.65
C PRO A 138 7.00 -3.27 -0.74
N ALA A 139 7.76 -2.33 -1.29
CA ALA A 139 7.52 -1.79 -2.62
C ALA A 139 7.82 -2.82 -3.70
N ALA A 140 8.88 -3.64 -3.52
CA ALA A 140 9.18 -4.77 -4.41
C ALA A 140 8.07 -5.81 -4.39
N LEU A 141 7.55 -6.15 -3.21
CA LEU A 141 6.44 -7.09 -3.06
C LEU A 141 5.18 -6.62 -3.80
N ILE A 142 4.77 -5.37 -3.56
CA ILE A 142 3.60 -4.78 -4.23
C ILE A 142 3.82 -4.74 -5.75
N GLY A 143 4.99 -4.29 -6.21
CA GLY A 143 5.32 -4.22 -7.63
C GLY A 143 5.24 -5.58 -8.35
N LYS A 144 5.58 -6.68 -7.68
CA LYS A 144 5.55 -8.04 -8.27
C LYS A 144 4.14 -8.63 -8.35
N TYR A 145 3.32 -8.46 -7.29
CA TYR A 145 2.06 -9.19 -7.16
C TYR A 145 0.82 -8.34 -7.45
N ILE A 146 0.94 -7.01 -7.52
CA ILE A 146 -0.20 -6.13 -7.84
C ILE A 146 -0.15 -5.73 -9.31
N PRO A 147 -1.07 -6.23 -10.15
CA PRO A 147 -1.12 -5.80 -11.54
C PRO A 147 -1.43 -4.31 -11.63
N GLY A 148 -0.83 -3.61 -12.60
CA GLY A 148 -1.01 -2.16 -12.76
C GLY A 148 -0.16 -1.27 -11.84
N TYR A 149 0.45 -1.78 -10.76
CA TYR A 149 1.41 -1.04 -9.94
C TYR A 149 2.82 -1.14 -10.55
N ALA A 150 3.56 -0.03 -10.69
CA ALA A 150 4.91 -0.03 -11.24
C ALA A 150 5.87 -0.88 -10.39
N LEU A 151 6.89 -1.49 -11.01
CA LEU A 151 7.98 -2.12 -10.24
C LEU A 151 8.68 -1.06 -9.39
N ASN A 152 9.19 -1.46 -8.23
CA ASN A 152 9.91 -0.54 -7.35
C ASN A 152 11.19 0.01 -8.03
N ASN A 153 11.58 1.19 -7.60
CA ASN A 153 12.75 1.87 -8.13
C ASN A 153 14.05 1.55 -7.37
N GLU A 154 14.00 0.58 -6.45
CA GLU A 154 15.14 0.10 -5.65
C GLU A 154 15.84 1.21 -4.85
N SER A 155 15.06 2.20 -4.36
CA SER A 155 15.53 3.26 -3.46
C SER A 155 14.56 3.51 -2.31
N LEU A 156 14.85 4.47 -1.43
CA LEU A 156 13.91 4.91 -0.40
C LEU A 156 12.69 5.66 -0.98
N SER A 157 12.81 6.17 -2.19
CA SER A 157 11.77 6.97 -2.85
C SER A 157 10.75 6.09 -3.55
N GLY A 158 9.47 6.45 -3.47
CA GLY A 158 8.41 5.92 -4.35
C GLY A 158 8.22 6.74 -5.64
N ALA A 159 9.23 7.52 -6.06
CA ALA A 159 9.12 8.33 -7.28
C ALA A 159 8.96 7.44 -8.51
N SER A 160 8.05 7.81 -9.39
CA SER A 160 7.62 7.02 -10.57
C SER A 160 6.94 5.68 -10.27
N GLU A 161 6.76 5.32 -8.99
CA GLU A 161 5.95 4.17 -8.59
C GLU A 161 4.46 4.54 -8.67
N SER A 162 3.91 4.45 -9.84
CA SER A 162 2.50 4.77 -10.11
C SER A 162 1.62 3.52 -10.07
N PHE A 163 0.35 3.71 -9.79
CA PHE A 163 -0.67 2.68 -9.93
C PHE A 163 -1.59 3.01 -11.10
N ARG A 164 -1.58 2.17 -12.14
CA ARG A 164 -2.29 2.45 -13.41
C ARG A 164 -1.94 3.85 -13.98
N GLY A 165 -0.66 4.25 -13.85
CA GLY A 165 -0.16 5.56 -14.29
C GLY A 165 -0.64 6.76 -13.46
N ARG A 166 -1.19 6.55 -12.25
CA ARG A 166 -1.73 7.58 -11.35
C ARG A 166 -1.17 7.43 -9.94
N SER A 167 -1.41 8.44 -9.11
CA SER A 167 -1.07 8.38 -7.68
C SER A 167 -1.96 7.39 -6.94
N VAL A 168 -1.40 6.78 -5.90
CA VAL A 168 -2.05 5.81 -5.02
C VAL A 168 -2.15 6.36 -3.61
N LEU A 169 -3.26 6.07 -2.93
CA LEU A 169 -3.42 6.35 -1.50
C LEU A 169 -2.87 5.19 -0.69
N VAL A 170 -1.87 5.45 0.14
CA VAL A 170 -1.27 4.45 1.04
C VAL A 170 -1.78 4.65 2.46
N MET A 171 -2.27 3.58 3.06
CA MET A 171 -2.81 3.56 4.41
C MET A 171 -2.23 2.41 5.23
N VAL A 172 -2.24 2.56 6.54
CA VAL A 172 -2.01 1.48 7.51
C VAL A 172 -3.22 1.43 8.44
N ASP A 173 -3.88 0.29 8.52
CA ASP A 173 -5.14 0.09 9.26
C ASP A 173 -6.19 1.18 8.95
N GLY A 174 -6.29 1.56 7.67
CA GLY A 174 -7.21 2.59 7.19
C GLY A 174 -6.78 4.05 7.42
N VAL A 175 -5.70 4.32 8.16
CA VAL A 175 -5.19 5.68 8.39
C VAL A 175 -4.12 6.02 7.35
N THR A 176 -4.26 7.20 6.71
CA THR A 176 -3.32 7.63 5.66
C THR A 176 -1.90 7.84 6.21
N ARG A 177 -0.92 7.43 5.42
CA ARG A 177 0.51 7.70 5.64
C ARG A 177 1.05 8.77 4.68
N SER A 178 0.24 9.23 3.75
CA SER A 178 0.61 10.27 2.79
C SER A 178 0.55 11.67 3.42
N THR A 179 1.38 12.57 2.93
CA THR A 179 1.34 13.99 3.28
C THR A 179 0.62 14.74 2.16
N PRO A 180 -0.61 15.25 2.35
CA PRO A 180 -1.42 15.77 1.27
C PRO A 180 -0.86 17.05 0.66
N LEU A 181 -0.18 17.89 1.46
CA LEU A 181 0.33 19.19 1.04
C LEU A 181 1.72 19.13 0.39
N ARG A 182 2.48 18.08 0.68
CA ARG A 182 3.82 17.84 0.10
C ARG A 182 4.07 16.34 -0.02
N ASN A 183 4.02 15.83 -1.23
CA ASN A 183 4.32 14.43 -1.50
C ASN A 183 5.80 14.14 -1.28
N ALA A 184 6.13 13.42 -0.22
CA ALA A 184 7.49 13.06 0.14
C ALA A 184 7.93 11.72 -0.44
N SER A 185 7.15 11.04 -1.25
CA SER A 185 7.46 9.77 -1.94
C SER A 185 8.03 8.61 -1.09
N ARG A 186 8.51 8.86 0.13
CA ARG A 186 9.04 7.85 1.07
C ARG A 186 7.96 7.38 2.03
N VAL A 187 7.04 6.54 1.58
CA VAL A 187 5.94 6.02 2.40
C VAL A 187 6.04 4.51 2.52
N ILE A 188 5.96 3.79 1.41
CA ILE A 188 5.93 2.32 1.40
C ILE A 188 7.27 1.73 1.87
N SER A 189 8.40 2.24 1.38
CA SER A 189 9.75 1.74 1.70
C SER A 189 10.14 1.84 3.19
N THR A 190 9.42 2.64 3.97
CA THR A 190 9.70 2.82 5.41
C THR A 190 8.82 1.95 6.32
N ILE A 191 7.86 1.20 5.76
CA ILE A 191 6.96 0.32 6.52
C ILE A 191 7.62 -1.05 6.69
N GLY A 192 7.69 -1.53 7.93
CA GLY A 192 8.21 -2.86 8.24
C GLY A 192 7.23 -3.98 7.91
N LEU A 193 7.57 -4.86 6.96
CA LEU A 193 6.72 -6.01 6.60
C LEU A 193 6.42 -6.97 7.76
N GLN A 194 7.27 -7.02 8.78
CA GLN A 194 7.09 -7.91 9.94
C GLN A 194 5.82 -7.59 10.73
N ASN A 195 5.38 -6.33 10.71
CA ASN A 195 4.15 -5.89 11.38
C ASN A 195 2.89 -6.12 10.55
N ILE A 196 3.05 -6.51 9.28
CA ILE A 196 1.93 -6.60 8.33
C ILE A 196 1.39 -8.02 8.31
N LYS A 197 0.07 -8.14 8.45
CA LYS A 197 -0.70 -9.38 8.33
C LYS A 197 -1.05 -9.66 6.87
N ARG A 198 -1.50 -8.65 6.14
CA ARG A 198 -1.81 -8.68 4.71
C ARG A 198 -1.79 -7.28 4.11
N ILE A 199 -1.70 -7.20 2.80
CA ILE A 199 -1.81 -5.94 2.06
C ILE A 199 -3.03 -6.04 1.16
N GLU A 200 -3.99 -5.13 1.34
CA GLU A 200 -5.20 -5.03 0.54
C GLU A 200 -5.03 -3.93 -0.50
N VAL A 201 -5.32 -4.23 -1.75
CA VAL A 201 -5.22 -3.27 -2.85
C VAL A 201 -6.53 -3.21 -3.62
N VAL A 202 -7.11 -2.02 -3.70
CA VAL A 202 -8.27 -1.74 -4.55
C VAL A 202 -7.82 -0.88 -5.71
N SER A 203 -8.01 -1.41 -6.91
CA SER A 203 -7.60 -0.76 -8.15
C SER A 203 -8.61 0.31 -8.60
N GLY A 204 -8.11 1.34 -9.28
CA GLY A 204 -8.93 2.39 -9.85
C GLY A 204 -9.26 3.51 -8.85
N ALA A 205 -9.89 4.56 -9.36
CA ALA A 205 -10.31 5.69 -8.54
C ALA A 205 -11.30 5.25 -7.45
N SER A 206 -11.21 5.85 -6.26
CA SER A 206 -12.14 5.54 -5.18
C SER A 206 -12.70 6.81 -4.56
N SER A 207 -14.03 6.87 -4.45
CA SER A 207 -14.73 7.95 -3.75
C SER A 207 -14.78 7.76 -2.23
N MET A 208 -14.57 6.54 -1.72
CA MET A 208 -14.80 6.24 -0.31
C MET A 208 -13.73 6.75 0.65
N TYR A 209 -12.47 6.90 0.20
CA TYR A 209 -11.34 7.20 1.07
C TYR A 209 -10.78 8.62 0.94
N GLY A 210 -11.31 9.43 0.02
CA GLY A 210 -10.94 10.83 -0.12
C GLY A 210 -9.74 11.10 -1.04
N ALA A 211 -9.05 12.21 -0.78
CA ALA A 211 -7.98 12.70 -1.64
C ALA A 211 -6.82 11.71 -1.78
N GLY A 212 -6.27 11.63 -3.01
CA GLY A 212 -5.10 10.80 -3.33
C GLY A 212 -5.43 9.44 -3.92
N ALA A 213 -6.68 8.95 -3.82
CA ALA A 213 -7.12 7.67 -4.36
C ALA A 213 -7.49 7.76 -5.85
N SER A 214 -6.62 8.31 -6.70
CA SER A 214 -6.90 8.46 -8.14
C SER A 214 -6.50 7.25 -8.97
N GLY A 215 -5.48 6.51 -8.58
CA GLY A 215 -5.04 5.24 -9.20
C GLY A 215 -5.52 4.01 -8.45
N GLY A 216 -5.76 4.15 -7.15
CA GLY A 216 -6.20 3.09 -6.27
C GLY A 216 -5.81 3.34 -4.82
N ILE A 217 -6.01 2.32 -4.01
CA ILE A 217 -5.75 2.33 -2.57
C ILE A 217 -4.88 1.11 -2.24
N ILE A 218 -3.85 1.31 -1.42
CA ILE A 218 -3.06 0.26 -0.78
C ILE A 218 -3.27 0.42 0.73
N ASN A 219 -3.88 -0.58 1.36
CA ASN A 219 -4.09 -0.62 2.80
C ASN A 219 -3.29 -1.77 3.42
N LEU A 220 -2.28 -1.44 4.20
CA LEU A 220 -1.47 -2.41 4.90
C LEU A 220 -2.13 -2.72 6.24
N ILE A 221 -2.63 -3.93 6.39
CA ILE A 221 -3.28 -4.39 7.62
C ILE A 221 -2.23 -4.97 8.55
N THR A 222 -2.09 -4.40 9.71
CA THR A 222 -1.10 -4.84 10.70
C THR A 222 -1.55 -6.10 11.44
N LYS A 223 -0.59 -6.81 12.04
CA LYS A 223 -0.86 -7.99 12.86
C LYS A 223 -1.74 -7.63 14.07
N GLU A 224 -2.49 -8.59 14.52
CA GLU A 224 -3.30 -8.57 15.74
C GLU A 224 -2.61 -9.33 16.87
N ALA A 225 -3.06 -9.14 18.08
CA ALA A 225 -2.59 -9.91 19.23
C ALA A 225 -2.94 -11.39 19.08
N ALA A 226 -2.14 -12.27 19.68
CA ALA A 226 -2.44 -13.69 19.75
C ALA A 226 -3.78 -13.94 20.49
N GLU A 227 -4.61 -14.82 19.94
CA GLU A 227 -5.98 -15.06 20.46
C GLU A 227 -5.97 -15.64 21.88
N LYS A 228 -4.96 -16.43 22.24
CA LYS A 228 -4.87 -17.07 23.55
C LYS A 228 -3.43 -17.08 24.06
N GLY A 229 -3.26 -16.75 25.35
CA GLY A 229 -1.95 -16.82 26.01
C GLY A 229 -0.99 -15.71 25.57
N MET A 230 0.28 -15.98 25.74
CA MET A 230 1.38 -15.13 25.27
C MET A 230 2.17 -15.86 24.19
N GLU A 231 2.49 -15.17 23.16
CA GLU A 231 3.29 -15.65 22.03
C GLU A 231 4.48 -14.71 21.81
N VAL A 232 5.65 -15.30 21.63
CA VAL A 232 6.87 -14.56 21.32
C VAL A 232 7.44 -15.11 20.01
N THR A 233 7.60 -14.25 19.00
CA THR A 233 8.25 -14.61 17.74
C THR A 233 9.55 -13.82 17.59
N VAL A 234 10.64 -14.52 17.32
CA VAL A 234 11.94 -13.91 17.03
C VAL A 234 12.36 -14.29 15.62
N SER A 235 12.68 -13.28 14.80
CA SER A 235 13.13 -13.50 13.43
C SER A 235 14.44 -12.76 13.18
N GLY A 236 15.38 -13.45 12.56
CA GLY A 236 16.65 -12.89 12.12
C GLY A 236 16.87 -13.14 10.64
N PHE A 237 17.30 -12.11 9.90
CA PHE A 237 17.63 -12.20 8.48
C PHE A 237 19.01 -11.59 8.23
N LEU A 238 19.70 -12.13 7.25
CA LEU A 238 21.00 -11.67 6.81
C LEU A 238 21.00 -11.67 5.29
N THR A 239 21.23 -10.52 4.66
CA THR A 239 21.31 -10.41 3.20
C THR A 239 22.65 -9.84 2.78
N ALA A 240 23.14 -10.21 1.59
CA ALA A 240 24.35 -9.66 1.02
C ALA A 240 24.33 -9.76 -0.51
N PHE A 241 25.03 -8.87 -1.20
CA PHE A 241 25.32 -9.01 -2.62
C PHE A 241 26.47 -9.98 -2.84
N THR A 242 26.35 -10.82 -3.88
CA THR A 242 27.43 -11.79 -4.20
C THR A 242 28.66 -11.13 -4.78
N ALA A 243 28.55 -9.92 -5.32
CA ALA A 243 29.65 -9.13 -5.83
C ALA A 243 30.66 -8.75 -4.72
N ASP A 244 30.16 -8.34 -3.56
CA ASP A 244 30.98 -8.11 -2.35
C ASP A 244 30.14 -8.40 -1.09
N ILE A 245 30.37 -9.58 -0.51
CA ILE A 245 29.67 -10.01 0.69
C ILE A 245 30.08 -9.19 1.90
N GLY A 246 31.34 -8.77 1.99
CA GLY A 246 31.89 -8.05 3.13
C GLY A 246 31.26 -6.67 3.30
N ASP A 247 31.25 -5.90 2.21
CA ASP A 247 30.80 -4.51 2.20
C ASP A 247 29.29 -4.39 2.01
N SER A 248 28.56 -5.49 1.75
CA SER A 248 27.10 -5.48 1.55
C SER A 248 26.31 -6.23 2.63
N LEU A 249 26.97 -6.78 3.66
CA LEU A 249 26.30 -7.58 4.69
C LEU A 249 25.27 -6.76 5.47
N SER A 250 24.01 -7.14 5.37
CA SER A 250 22.86 -6.40 5.87
C SER A 250 22.03 -7.25 6.85
N PRO A 251 22.28 -7.13 8.17
CA PRO A 251 21.53 -7.84 9.19
C PRO A 251 20.19 -7.17 9.51
N GLU A 252 19.19 -8.01 9.81
CA GLU A 252 17.88 -7.62 10.30
C GLU A 252 17.48 -8.52 11.47
N LEU A 253 16.92 -7.94 12.53
CA LEU A 253 16.37 -8.65 13.69
C LEU A 253 15.02 -8.08 14.05
N SER A 254 14.03 -8.93 14.29
CA SER A 254 12.74 -8.54 14.84
C SER A 254 12.30 -9.43 16.01
N VAL A 255 11.57 -8.81 16.92
CA VAL A 255 10.92 -9.50 18.05
C VAL A 255 9.47 -9.04 18.11
N ASP A 256 8.56 -10.01 18.05
CA ASP A 256 7.12 -9.83 18.25
C ASP A 256 6.75 -10.44 19.61
N ILE A 257 6.03 -9.71 20.43
CA ILE A 257 5.44 -10.20 21.68
C ILE A 257 3.97 -9.85 21.64
N SER A 258 3.10 -10.84 21.66
CA SER A 258 1.67 -10.59 21.66
C SER A 258 0.95 -11.54 22.60
N GLY A 259 -0.25 -11.16 23.02
CA GLY A 259 -1.04 -12.02 23.88
C GLY A 259 -2.39 -11.43 24.23
N THR A 260 -3.27 -12.32 24.68
CA THR A 260 -4.59 -11.99 25.21
C THR A 260 -4.73 -12.53 26.61
N GLN A 261 -5.10 -11.65 27.55
CA GLN A 261 -5.34 -11.99 28.94
C GLN A 261 -6.71 -11.43 29.37
N GLU A 262 -7.68 -12.28 29.59
CA GLU A 262 -9.08 -11.93 29.93
C GLU A 262 -9.70 -10.98 28.90
N LYS A 263 -9.76 -9.68 29.25
CA LYS A 263 -10.37 -8.61 28.42
C LYS A 263 -9.35 -7.76 27.69
N PHE A 264 -8.06 -7.93 27.97
CA PHE A 264 -6.99 -7.13 27.39
C PHE A 264 -6.19 -7.96 26.41
N ASP A 265 -5.88 -7.39 25.29
CA ASP A 265 -4.93 -7.91 24.33
C ASP A 265 -3.82 -6.88 24.07
N TYR A 266 -2.65 -7.39 23.68
CA TYR A 266 -1.49 -6.54 23.43
C TYR A 266 -0.60 -7.14 22.34
N LEU A 267 0.05 -6.27 21.59
CA LEU A 267 1.10 -6.62 20.64
C LEU A 267 2.21 -5.58 20.73
N PHE A 268 3.44 -6.05 20.85
CA PHE A 268 4.64 -5.23 20.76
C PHE A 268 5.57 -5.84 19.71
N ASN A 269 5.93 -5.06 18.73
CA ASN A 269 6.93 -5.42 17.73
C ASN A 269 8.07 -4.42 17.78
N ILE A 270 9.28 -4.92 17.66
CA ILE A 270 10.48 -4.14 17.41
C ILE A 270 11.30 -4.80 16.32
N LYS A 271 11.68 -4.01 15.31
CA LYS A 271 12.52 -4.44 14.20
C LYS A 271 13.68 -3.47 14.03
N GLY A 272 14.88 -4.01 13.96
CA GLY A 272 16.09 -3.29 13.54
C GLY A 272 16.66 -3.88 12.27
N LYS A 273 16.99 -3.03 11.29
CA LYS A 273 17.67 -3.41 10.04
C LYS A 273 18.85 -2.48 9.81
N MET A 274 19.98 -3.02 9.38
CA MET A 274 21.10 -2.26 8.84
C MET A 274 21.32 -2.72 7.40
N SER A 275 21.48 -1.78 6.49
CA SER A 275 21.85 -2.07 5.10
C SER A 275 23.21 -1.42 4.83
N GLN A 276 24.06 -2.11 4.09
CA GLN A 276 25.38 -1.67 3.64
C GLN A 276 25.33 -1.33 2.16
N ASP A 277 26.46 -1.33 1.48
CA ASP A 277 26.57 -1.00 0.07
C ASP A 277 25.73 -1.91 -0.83
N THR A 278 25.30 -1.37 -1.96
CA THR A 278 24.54 -2.05 -3.00
C THR A 278 25.34 -2.12 -4.29
N PHE A 279 25.19 -3.24 -5.02
CA PHE A 279 25.94 -3.53 -6.24
C PHE A 279 25.01 -3.89 -7.39
N ASP A 280 25.41 -3.55 -8.62
CA ASP A 280 24.72 -3.96 -9.84
C ASP A 280 25.13 -5.36 -10.32
N GLY A 281 24.56 -5.83 -11.43
CA GLY A 281 24.84 -7.17 -11.96
C GLY A 281 26.26 -7.36 -12.53
N ASP A 282 26.96 -6.28 -12.84
CA ASP A 282 28.38 -6.29 -13.23
C ASP A 282 29.33 -6.17 -12.02
N GLY A 283 28.76 -6.07 -10.79
CA GLY A 283 29.54 -5.94 -9.56
C GLY A 283 30.03 -4.52 -9.27
N ASN A 284 29.48 -3.51 -9.94
CA ASN A 284 29.84 -2.12 -9.65
C ASN A 284 29.01 -1.59 -8.47
N LEU A 285 29.63 -0.75 -7.65
CA LEU A 285 28.94 -0.02 -6.59
C LEU A 285 27.82 0.85 -7.18
N GLN A 286 26.63 0.79 -6.60
CA GLN A 286 25.50 1.64 -7.02
C GLN A 286 25.53 3.01 -6.36
N PRO A 287 25.01 4.07 -7.02
CA PRO A 287 24.91 5.40 -6.42
C PRO A 287 23.89 5.44 -5.31
N SER A 288 24.24 5.98 -4.16
CA SER A 288 23.38 6.09 -2.98
C SER A 288 22.08 6.87 -3.21
N ASP A 289 22.06 7.82 -4.11
CA ASP A 289 20.90 8.68 -4.40
C ASP A 289 20.85 9.08 -5.89
N PRO A 290 20.36 8.21 -6.75
CA PRO A 290 20.25 8.52 -8.18
C PRO A 290 19.16 9.56 -8.50
N PHE A 291 18.36 10.01 -7.51
CA PHE A 291 17.16 10.84 -7.71
C PHE A 291 17.28 12.29 -7.22
N LEU A 292 18.45 12.72 -6.83
CA LEU A 292 18.71 14.09 -6.41
C LEU A 292 17.98 14.48 -5.11
N GLY A 293 18.32 13.82 -4.03
CA GLY A 293 17.90 14.22 -2.69
C GLY A 293 16.93 13.26 -1.98
N GLN A 294 16.56 12.16 -2.61
CA GLN A 294 15.56 11.24 -2.02
C GLN A 294 16.17 10.18 -1.08
N GLY A 295 17.43 9.82 -1.28
CA GLY A 295 18.13 8.77 -0.55
C GLY A 295 18.05 7.39 -1.20
N GLY A 296 19.04 6.53 -0.92
CA GLY A 296 19.17 5.16 -1.36
C GLY A 296 18.82 4.14 -0.28
N LEU A 297 18.91 2.85 -0.63
CA LEU A 297 18.73 1.74 0.31
C LEU A 297 20.05 1.36 1.02
N ASP A 298 21.19 1.81 0.48
CA ASP A 298 22.52 1.59 1.01
C ASP A 298 22.77 2.39 2.30
N ASN A 299 23.71 1.91 3.11
CA ASN A 299 24.20 2.59 4.31
C ASN A 299 23.08 3.12 5.23
N THR A 300 22.02 2.30 5.39
CA THR A 300 20.79 2.63 6.10
C THR A 300 20.73 1.92 7.44
N LYS A 301 20.27 2.63 8.47
CA LYS A 301 19.85 2.07 9.76
C LYS A 301 18.37 2.37 9.93
N ASN A 302 17.58 1.33 10.15
CA ASN A 302 16.14 1.44 10.33
C ASN A 302 15.72 0.77 11.64
N LEU A 303 14.91 1.46 12.43
CA LEU A 303 14.23 0.93 13.61
C LEU A 303 12.74 1.23 13.49
N ASP A 304 11.94 0.16 13.44
CA ASP A 304 10.48 0.21 13.42
C ASP A 304 9.95 -0.42 14.71
N MET A 305 9.09 0.29 15.42
CA MET A 305 8.48 -0.15 16.66
C MET A 305 6.98 0.03 16.60
N THR A 306 6.23 -1.02 16.88
CA THR A 306 4.77 -0.97 16.95
C THR A 306 4.29 -1.47 18.30
N ALA A 307 3.36 -0.75 18.92
CA ALA A 307 2.65 -1.17 20.11
C ALA A 307 1.14 -1.07 19.87
N LYS A 308 0.41 -2.13 20.18
CA LYS A 308 -1.04 -2.18 20.21
C LYS A 308 -1.50 -2.64 21.59
N VAL A 309 -2.50 -2.00 22.14
CA VAL A 309 -3.19 -2.43 23.35
C VAL A 309 -4.68 -2.29 23.14
N GLY A 310 -5.41 -3.39 23.29
CA GLY A 310 -6.85 -3.45 23.08
C GLY A 310 -7.61 -3.95 24.31
N THR A 311 -8.90 -3.63 24.37
CA THR A 311 -9.83 -4.18 25.36
C THR A 311 -11.21 -4.36 24.75
N ASN A 312 -11.85 -5.49 25.08
CA ASN A 312 -13.20 -5.82 24.65
C ASN A 312 -14.17 -5.77 25.83
N PHE A 313 -15.32 -5.11 25.63
CA PHE A 313 -16.36 -5.00 26.66
C PHE A 313 -17.77 -4.89 26.04
N LYS A 314 -18.60 -5.89 26.24
CA LYS A 314 -20.03 -5.88 25.85
C LYS A 314 -20.29 -5.53 24.37
N GLY A 315 -19.60 -6.16 23.42
CA GLY A 315 -19.75 -5.88 21.98
C GLY A 315 -19.08 -4.58 21.54
N GLN A 316 -18.20 -4.02 22.37
CA GLN A 316 -17.41 -2.84 22.09
C GLN A 316 -15.93 -3.18 22.20
N ARG A 317 -15.10 -2.58 21.36
CA ARG A 317 -13.65 -2.66 21.43
C ARG A 317 -13.03 -1.26 21.45
N LEU A 318 -12.02 -1.08 22.27
CA LEU A 318 -11.15 0.08 22.26
C LEU A 318 -9.72 -0.39 22.06
N GLU A 319 -9.04 0.16 21.07
CA GLU A 319 -7.65 -0.17 20.74
C GLU A 319 -6.82 1.10 20.56
N LEU A 320 -5.67 1.14 21.21
CA LEU A 320 -4.63 2.14 20.99
C LEU A 320 -3.47 1.51 20.24
N THR A 321 -3.15 2.07 19.09
CA THR A 321 -1.98 1.70 18.27
C THR A 321 -0.99 2.86 18.24
N HIS A 322 0.30 2.57 18.46
CA HIS A 322 1.38 3.52 18.27
C HIS A 322 2.48 2.87 17.43
N ASN A 323 2.92 3.54 16.37
CA ASN A 323 4.03 3.10 15.54
C ASN A 323 5.08 4.22 15.43
N THR A 324 6.34 3.87 15.58
CA THR A 324 7.49 4.76 15.43
C THR A 324 8.43 4.22 14.38
N VAL A 325 8.78 5.03 13.39
CA VAL A 325 9.77 4.74 12.36
C VAL A 325 10.94 5.69 12.51
N LEU A 326 12.13 5.14 12.75
CA LEU A 326 13.38 5.87 12.79
C LEU A 326 14.30 5.30 11.71
N MET A 327 14.66 6.13 10.74
CA MET A 327 15.55 5.74 9.65
C MET A 327 16.64 6.81 9.48
N ASP A 328 17.86 6.33 9.30
CA ASP A 328 19.04 7.16 9.03
C ASP A 328 19.85 6.50 7.91
N GLN A 329 20.09 7.20 6.81
CA GLN A 329 20.92 6.76 5.70
C GLN A 329 22.06 7.77 5.49
N LYS A 330 23.29 7.32 5.50
CA LYS A 330 24.47 8.14 5.28
C LYS A 330 25.13 7.75 3.95
N PRO A 331 24.87 8.50 2.86
CA PRO A 331 25.57 8.25 1.60
C PRO A 331 27.08 8.38 1.77
N ASP A 332 27.88 7.57 1.08
CA ASP A 332 29.33 7.70 1.07
C ASP A 332 29.78 8.68 0.01
N TYR A 333 29.12 8.68 -1.14
CA TYR A 333 29.48 9.51 -2.31
C TYR A 333 28.25 10.21 -2.88
N TYR A 334 28.49 11.27 -3.64
CA TYR A 334 27.47 11.84 -4.52
C TYR A 334 27.25 10.95 -5.75
N ALA A 335 26.15 11.20 -6.47
CA ALA A 335 25.91 10.55 -7.76
C ALA A 335 26.56 11.37 -8.89
N ASP A 336 27.23 10.69 -9.81
CA ASP A 336 27.77 11.25 -11.05
C ASP A 336 26.75 11.11 -12.19
N TYR A 337 26.40 12.23 -12.81
CA TYR A 337 25.48 12.34 -13.95
C TYR A 337 26.21 12.72 -15.24
N SER A 338 27.52 12.65 -15.29
CA SER A 338 28.33 13.02 -16.46
C SER A 338 28.20 12.01 -17.59
N THR A 339 27.85 10.76 -17.27
CA THR A 339 27.60 9.67 -18.20
C THR A 339 26.10 9.39 -18.37
N PRO A 340 25.67 8.66 -19.42
CA PRO A 340 24.26 8.26 -19.58
C PRO A 340 23.74 7.41 -18.43
N ARG A 341 24.57 6.53 -17.85
CA ARG A 341 24.25 5.75 -16.66
C ARG A 341 24.76 6.46 -15.41
N VAL A 342 23.90 6.63 -14.42
CA VAL A 342 24.25 7.23 -13.12
C VAL A 342 25.18 6.27 -12.37
N SER A 343 26.27 6.79 -11.82
CA SER A 343 27.27 6.04 -11.06
C SER A 343 27.64 6.80 -9.77
N PRO A 344 28.32 6.16 -8.79
CA PRO A 344 28.91 6.91 -7.68
C PRO A 344 30.03 7.82 -8.16
N ASP A 345 30.09 9.02 -7.62
CA ASP A 345 31.21 9.97 -7.81
C ASP A 345 32.27 9.71 -6.72
N LEU A 346 33.14 8.73 -6.98
CA LEU A 346 34.13 8.26 -6.02
C LEU A 346 35.18 9.33 -5.64
N ASP A 347 35.32 10.40 -6.44
CA ASP A 347 36.24 11.52 -6.18
C ASP A 347 35.62 12.55 -5.22
N ASN A 348 34.28 12.52 -5.02
CA ASN A 348 33.57 13.50 -4.22
C ASN A 348 32.74 12.80 -3.09
N PRO A 349 33.37 12.60 -1.91
CA PRO A 349 32.67 12.07 -0.74
C PRO A 349 31.48 12.95 -0.32
N TYR A 350 30.42 12.33 0.16
CA TYR A 350 29.24 13.03 0.63
C TYR A 350 29.53 13.83 1.91
N VAL A 351 29.22 15.12 1.93
CA VAL A 351 29.46 16.01 3.07
C VAL A 351 28.21 16.53 3.76
N GLY A 352 27.01 16.19 3.26
CA GLY A 352 25.74 16.56 3.89
C GLY A 352 25.47 15.76 5.18
N ASP A 353 24.43 16.17 5.91
CA ASP A 353 23.85 15.36 6.97
C ASP A 353 23.18 14.11 6.41
N SER A 354 23.00 13.09 7.24
CA SER A 354 22.29 11.87 6.83
C SER A 354 20.86 12.16 6.36
N VAL A 355 20.39 11.40 5.38
CA VAL A 355 18.97 11.31 5.04
C VAL A 355 18.27 10.67 6.22
N ARG A 356 17.17 11.25 6.68
CA ARG A 356 16.54 10.82 7.93
C ARG A 356 15.03 10.77 7.81
N GLU A 357 14.42 9.82 8.51
CA GLU A 357 13.01 9.83 8.84
C GLU A 357 12.83 9.59 10.32
N GLN A 358 12.02 10.43 10.96
CA GLN A 358 11.55 10.26 12.33
C GLN A 358 10.04 10.51 12.30
N SER A 359 9.28 9.43 12.30
CA SER A 359 7.83 9.50 12.13
C SER A 359 7.14 8.74 13.25
N HIS A 360 6.12 9.35 13.83
CA HIS A 360 5.30 8.80 14.90
C HIS A 360 3.84 8.81 14.48
N TYR A 361 3.17 7.68 14.61
CA TYR A 361 1.79 7.48 14.23
C TYR A 361 1.01 6.91 15.41
N THR A 362 -0.01 7.60 15.84
CA THR A 362 -0.86 7.15 16.96
C THR A 362 -2.30 7.12 16.53
N THR A 363 -2.98 6.00 16.74
CA THR A 363 -4.39 5.83 16.41
C THR A 363 -5.13 5.24 17.60
N LEU A 364 -6.25 5.84 17.97
CA LEU A 364 -7.23 5.28 18.90
C LEU A 364 -8.45 4.86 18.09
N THR A 365 -8.76 3.56 18.11
CA THR A 365 -9.91 2.98 17.41
C THR A 365 -10.94 2.53 18.43
N TYR A 366 -12.19 2.92 18.23
CA TYR A 366 -13.35 2.43 18.97
C TYR A 366 -14.32 1.78 18.00
N THR A 367 -14.65 0.53 18.24
CA THR A 367 -15.68 -0.18 17.48
C THR A 367 -16.82 -0.60 18.41
N ASN A 368 -18.04 -0.59 17.88
CA ASN A 368 -19.24 -1.05 18.58
C ASN A 368 -20.13 -1.76 17.58
N ASP A 369 -20.40 -3.02 17.82
CA ASP A 369 -21.18 -3.90 16.91
C ASP A 369 -22.63 -3.45 16.79
N ASP A 370 -23.18 -2.71 17.79
CA ASP A 370 -24.55 -2.24 17.77
C ASP A 370 -24.72 -0.91 18.52
N VAL A 371 -24.94 0.16 17.75
CA VAL A 371 -25.30 1.49 18.27
C VAL A 371 -26.80 1.81 18.06
N GLY A 372 -27.63 0.78 17.83
CA GLY A 372 -29.07 0.89 17.62
C GLY A 372 -29.49 1.18 16.17
N ILE A 373 -28.56 1.68 15.33
CA ILE A 373 -28.75 1.94 13.91
C ILE A 373 -27.77 1.12 13.04
N GLY A 374 -26.99 0.24 13.66
CA GLY A 374 -25.97 -0.59 13.04
C GLY A 374 -24.68 -0.60 13.82
N SER A 375 -23.58 -1.03 13.19
CA SER A 375 -22.24 -1.02 13.77
C SER A 375 -21.54 0.32 13.55
N LEU A 376 -20.64 0.69 14.48
CA LEU A 376 -19.84 1.92 14.43
C LEU A 376 -18.34 1.58 14.50
N ASP A 377 -17.56 2.15 13.60
CA ASP A 377 -16.11 2.27 13.68
C ASP A 377 -15.73 3.76 13.79
N LEU A 378 -14.98 4.12 14.84
CA LEU A 378 -14.49 5.47 15.07
C LEU A 378 -12.99 5.44 15.31
N GLN A 379 -12.23 6.15 14.46
CA GLN A 379 -10.79 6.33 14.60
C GLN A 379 -10.46 7.79 14.88
N VAL A 380 -9.54 8.00 15.83
CA VAL A 380 -8.88 9.29 16.08
C VAL A 380 -7.39 9.07 15.91
N TYR A 381 -6.73 9.86 15.08
CA TYR A 381 -5.31 9.67 14.80
C TYR A 381 -4.51 10.97 14.93
N TYR A 382 -3.23 10.81 15.28
CA TYR A 382 -2.22 11.85 15.28
C TYR A 382 -0.93 11.31 14.64
N ASN A 383 -0.44 12.00 13.61
CA ASN A 383 0.81 11.70 12.93
C ASN A 383 1.77 12.89 13.05
N ASP A 384 3.02 12.60 13.39
CA ASP A 384 4.13 13.56 13.42
C ASP A 384 5.25 13.01 12.53
N ILE A 385 5.52 13.69 11.43
CA ILE A 385 6.38 13.21 10.35
C ILE A 385 7.50 14.21 10.13
N ASP A 386 8.75 13.77 10.30
CA ASP A 386 9.97 14.55 10.04
C ASP A 386 10.85 13.78 9.05
N LYS A 387 11.07 14.35 7.84
CA LYS A 387 11.83 13.73 6.75
C LYS A 387 12.91 14.68 6.26
N ARG A 388 14.18 14.36 6.52
CA ARG A 388 15.32 15.08 5.95
C ARG A 388 15.76 14.43 4.63
N PHE A 389 15.97 15.25 3.61
CA PHE A 389 16.43 14.84 2.29
C PHE A 389 17.97 14.92 2.21
N ALA A 390 18.59 14.29 1.21
CA ALA A 390 20.02 14.41 0.99
C ALA A 390 20.39 15.83 0.52
N PHE A 391 21.61 16.27 0.83
CA PHE A 391 22.21 17.42 0.15
C PHE A 391 22.66 16.99 -1.25
N VAL A 392 22.31 17.80 -2.24
CA VAL A 392 22.72 17.56 -3.63
C VAL A 392 23.42 18.82 -4.16
N PRO A 393 24.71 18.73 -4.48
CA PRO A 393 25.46 19.86 -5.05
C PRO A 393 24.94 20.20 -6.45
N GLN A 394 25.36 21.34 -6.98
CA GLN A 394 25.03 21.73 -8.35
C GLN A 394 25.72 20.81 -9.36
N SER A 395 24.96 20.34 -10.34
CA SER A 395 25.43 19.45 -11.40
C SER A 395 24.62 19.67 -12.68
N SER A 396 24.99 19.01 -13.76
CA SER A 396 24.18 18.99 -15.01
C SER A 396 22.76 18.45 -14.82
N ALA A 397 22.54 17.61 -13.81
CA ALA A 397 21.24 17.07 -13.46
C ALA A 397 20.52 17.89 -12.37
N ASN A 398 21.26 18.62 -11.52
CA ASN A 398 20.73 19.50 -10.49
C ASN A 398 21.13 20.96 -10.77
N THR A 399 20.39 21.56 -11.70
CA THR A 399 20.71 22.91 -12.20
C THR A 399 20.25 24.05 -11.29
N PHE A 400 19.52 23.73 -10.21
CA PHE A 400 18.83 24.70 -9.36
C PHE A 400 19.08 24.37 -7.88
N VAL A 401 20.00 25.08 -7.24
CA VAL A 401 20.48 24.81 -5.89
C VAL A 401 20.32 26.02 -4.98
N TYR A 402 19.93 25.82 -3.73
CA TYR A 402 19.86 26.87 -2.72
C TYR A 402 21.23 27.57 -2.53
N TYR A 403 21.17 28.89 -2.47
CA TYR A 403 22.36 29.74 -2.36
C TYR A 403 22.32 30.54 -1.06
N ALA A 404 22.85 29.95 0.01
CA ALA A 404 22.90 30.54 1.32
C ALA A 404 24.22 31.33 1.53
N ASN A 405 24.13 32.51 2.12
CA ASN A 405 25.32 33.30 2.54
C ASN A 405 26.44 33.45 1.46
N GLY A 406 26.03 33.46 0.20
CA GLY A 406 26.99 33.65 -0.89
C GLY A 406 27.66 32.36 -1.37
N GLN A 407 27.19 31.20 -0.99
CA GLN A 407 27.76 29.90 -1.38
C GLN A 407 26.70 28.79 -1.49
N ILE A 408 27.07 27.72 -2.20
CA ILE A 408 26.37 26.44 -2.18
C ILE A 408 27.02 25.61 -1.09
N SER A 409 26.23 25.18 -0.10
CA SER A 409 26.72 24.43 1.07
C SER A 409 25.65 23.40 1.53
N PRO A 410 26.00 22.48 2.45
CA PRO A 410 25.06 21.59 3.09
C PRO A 410 23.88 22.28 3.81
N ASP A 411 23.95 23.60 4.06
CA ASP A 411 22.80 24.40 4.52
C ASP A 411 21.60 24.32 3.55
N GLY A 412 21.86 23.98 2.27
CA GLY A 412 20.83 23.71 1.27
C GLY A 412 20.09 22.37 1.42
N GLN A 413 20.42 21.57 2.40
CA GLN A 413 19.68 20.36 2.74
C GLN A 413 18.37 20.73 3.45
N THR A 414 17.27 19.99 3.16
CA THR A 414 15.96 20.35 3.68
C THR A 414 15.35 19.25 4.54
N THR A 415 14.55 19.69 5.51
CA THR A 415 13.70 18.82 6.34
C THR A 415 12.23 19.19 6.14
N LEU A 416 11.42 18.20 5.71
CA LEU A 416 9.97 18.27 5.66
C LEU A 416 9.40 17.88 7.01
N LYS A 417 8.51 18.69 7.54
CA LYS A 417 7.78 18.43 8.79
C LYS A 417 6.29 18.50 8.51
N THR A 418 5.56 17.46 8.90
CA THR A 418 4.11 17.42 8.77
C THR A 418 3.50 16.91 10.07
N LYS A 419 2.50 17.62 10.58
CA LYS A 419 1.64 17.17 11.68
C LYS A 419 0.23 17.00 11.17
N GLN A 420 -0.38 15.89 11.51
CA GLN A 420 -1.75 15.58 11.11
C GLN A 420 -2.54 15.12 12.33
N ILE A 421 -3.73 15.65 12.51
CA ILE A 421 -4.71 15.13 13.45
C ILE A 421 -6.02 14.93 12.70
N GLY A 422 -6.71 13.82 12.96
CA GLY A 422 -7.99 13.61 12.30
C GLY A 422 -8.87 12.60 13.00
N THR A 423 -10.11 12.56 12.55
CA THR A 423 -11.14 11.62 12.99
C THR A 423 -11.79 10.99 11.77
N ARG A 424 -12.15 9.72 11.90
CA ARG A 424 -12.88 8.97 10.87
C ARG A 424 -14.00 8.21 11.57
N ALA A 425 -15.24 8.43 11.13
CA ALA A 425 -16.40 7.73 11.64
C ALA A 425 -17.09 7.01 10.51
N THR A 426 -17.35 5.72 10.68
CA THR A 426 -18.07 4.87 9.74
C THR A 426 -19.18 4.14 10.48
N VAL A 427 -20.39 4.18 9.95
CA VAL A 427 -21.54 3.41 10.42
C VAL A 427 -22.00 2.50 9.31
N VAL A 428 -22.23 1.23 9.64
CA VAL A 428 -22.86 0.27 8.73
C VAL A 428 -24.25 -0.05 9.26
N THR A 429 -25.25 0.41 8.53
CA THR A 429 -26.66 0.25 8.88
C THR A 429 -27.28 -0.86 8.02
N PRO A 430 -27.70 -2.00 8.61
CA PRO A 430 -28.47 -3.01 7.89
C PRO A 430 -29.81 -2.44 7.41
N LEU A 431 -30.16 -2.73 6.17
CA LEU A 431 -31.41 -2.27 5.55
C LEU A 431 -32.36 -3.44 5.26
N ASP A 432 -32.26 -4.56 6.00
CA ASP A 432 -33.03 -5.80 5.82
C ASP A 432 -34.55 -5.58 5.85
N GLN A 433 -35.03 -4.54 6.55
CA GLN A 433 -36.43 -4.15 6.55
C GLN A 433 -36.93 -3.61 5.20
N LEU A 434 -36.02 -3.14 4.35
CA LEU A 434 -36.32 -2.65 3.00
C LEU A 434 -36.03 -3.72 1.94
N VAL A 435 -34.83 -4.26 1.97
CA VAL A 435 -34.36 -5.33 1.09
C VAL A 435 -33.44 -6.23 1.92
N GLU A 436 -33.74 -7.53 1.98
CA GLU A 436 -32.96 -8.53 2.69
C GLU A 436 -31.49 -8.52 2.18
N GLY A 437 -30.52 -8.43 3.10
CA GLY A 437 -29.09 -8.39 2.81
C GLY A 437 -28.58 -7.04 2.28
N ALA A 438 -29.41 -6.00 2.25
CA ALA A 438 -28.94 -4.65 1.88
C ALA A 438 -28.30 -3.94 3.09
N ASP A 439 -27.29 -3.13 2.81
CA ASP A 439 -26.61 -2.29 3.80
C ASP A 439 -26.39 -0.87 3.30
N LEU A 440 -26.27 0.06 4.25
CA LEU A 440 -25.83 1.43 4.04
C LEU A 440 -24.58 1.70 4.88
N THR A 441 -23.44 1.86 4.22
CA THR A 441 -22.20 2.33 4.84
C THR A 441 -22.12 3.84 4.69
N TRP A 442 -22.08 4.60 5.80
CA TRP A 442 -22.05 6.05 5.78
C TRP A 442 -21.19 6.61 6.90
N GLY A 443 -20.81 7.87 6.78
CA GLY A 443 -19.97 8.47 7.79
C GLY A 443 -19.38 9.81 7.41
N SER A 444 -18.40 10.23 8.21
CA SER A 444 -17.70 11.50 8.03
C SER A 444 -16.25 11.40 8.47
N ASP A 445 -15.40 12.20 7.82
CA ASP A 445 -14.00 12.38 8.22
C ASP A 445 -13.72 13.85 8.44
N PHE A 446 -12.81 14.11 9.36
CA PHE A 446 -12.21 15.42 9.58
C PHE A 446 -10.70 15.26 9.74
N SER A 447 -9.91 16.13 9.10
CA SER A 447 -8.48 16.24 9.35
C SER A 447 -8.01 17.69 9.37
N PHE A 448 -6.95 17.90 10.15
CA PHE A 448 -6.11 19.08 10.12
C PHE A 448 -4.68 18.66 9.83
N ASP A 449 -4.06 19.31 8.87
CA ASP A 449 -2.69 19.06 8.42
C ASP A 449 -1.90 20.37 8.46
N GLU A 450 -0.73 20.35 9.09
CA GLU A 450 0.26 21.43 9.06
C GLU A 450 1.53 20.91 8.39
N THR A 451 2.04 21.61 7.37
CA THR A 451 3.23 21.20 6.63
C THR A 451 4.18 22.36 6.42
N THR A 452 5.45 22.13 6.75
CA THR A 452 6.57 23.03 6.48
C THR A 452 7.75 22.24 5.90
N GLN A 453 8.57 22.90 5.08
CA GLN A 453 9.87 22.35 4.67
C GLN A 453 10.92 23.45 4.81
N VAL A 454 11.94 23.19 5.60
CA VAL A 454 12.96 24.18 5.95
C VAL A 454 14.35 23.69 5.55
N PHE A 455 15.22 24.61 5.17
CA PHE A 455 16.65 24.36 5.02
C PHE A 455 17.33 24.21 6.40
N ASN A 456 18.55 23.68 6.42
CA ASN A 456 19.30 23.49 7.67
C ASN A 456 19.56 24.81 8.42
N ASP A 457 19.59 25.94 7.74
CA ASP A 457 19.71 27.28 8.33
C ASP A 457 18.35 27.84 8.85
N GLY A 458 17.27 27.10 8.73
CA GLY A 458 15.94 27.48 9.19
C GLY A 458 15.10 28.29 8.20
N VAL A 459 15.62 28.58 7.01
CA VAL A 459 14.87 29.31 5.98
C VAL A 459 13.85 28.37 5.33
N ASN A 460 12.64 28.87 5.08
CA ASN A 460 11.59 28.10 4.43
C ASN A 460 11.96 27.76 2.96
N ALA A 461 11.93 26.48 2.62
CA ALA A 461 12.11 26.00 1.25
C ALA A 461 10.80 26.00 0.44
N ILE A 462 9.66 25.89 1.14
CA ILE A 462 8.30 26.00 0.63
C ILE A 462 7.51 26.97 1.50
N ALA A 463 6.37 27.46 1.02
CA ALA A 463 5.44 28.18 1.87
C ALA A 463 4.96 27.26 3.02
N PRO A 464 4.91 27.73 4.27
CA PRO A 464 4.20 27.01 5.32
C PRO A 464 2.72 26.91 4.98
N MET A 465 2.12 25.76 5.24
CA MET A 465 0.73 25.48 4.83
C MET A 465 -0.03 24.80 5.94
N GLU A 466 -1.31 25.14 6.05
CA GLU A 466 -2.30 24.51 6.92
C GLU A 466 -3.51 24.10 6.10
N GLN A 467 -4.08 22.93 6.38
CA GLN A 467 -5.24 22.44 5.68
C GLN A 467 -6.26 21.88 6.68
N TYR A 468 -7.51 22.28 6.51
CA TYR A 468 -8.66 21.65 7.15
C TYR A 468 -9.43 20.87 6.08
N ALA A 469 -9.69 19.60 6.31
CA ALA A 469 -10.52 18.78 5.45
C ALA A 469 -11.73 18.26 6.21
N PHE A 470 -12.90 18.39 5.61
CA PHE A 470 -14.13 17.79 6.10
C PHE A 470 -14.81 17.03 4.98
N SER A 471 -15.33 15.85 5.31
CA SER A 471 -16.07 15.06 4.33
C SER A 471 -17.24 14.31 4.95
N ALA A 472 -18.23 14.01 4.10
CA ALA A 472 -19.31 13.10 4.40
C ALA A 472 -19.53 12.17 3.20
N PHE A 473 -19.85 10.92 3.48
CA PHE A 473 -20.06 9.90 2.47
C PHE A 473 -21.22 8.97 2.81
N ALA A 474 -21.80 8.35 1.79
CA ALA A 474 -22.77 7.29 1.92
C ALA A 474 -22.64 6.33 0.74
N GLN A 475 -22.71 5.03 0.99
CA GLN A 475 -22.69 3.97 -0.01
C GLN A 475 -23.71 2.91 0.36
N ALA A 476 -24.64 2.66 -0.53
CA ALA A 476 -25.60 1.56 -0.40
C ALA A 476 -25.13 0.36 -1.21
N SER A 477 -25.32 -0.83 -0.65
CA SER A 477 -25.09 -2.10 -1.33
C SER A 477 -26.34 -2.95 -1.18
N THR A 478 -26.81 -3.55 -2.27
CA THR A 478 -28.04 -4.32 -2.26
C THR A 478 -27.93 -5.53 -3.18
N PRO A 479 -28.31 -6.72 -2.72
CA PRO A 479 -28.44 -7.88 -3.59
C PRO A 479 -29.58 -7.67 -4.61
N VAL A 480 -29.41 -8.23 -5.79
CA VAL A 480 -30.42 -8.26 -6.86
C VAL A 480 -30.85 -9.70 -7.04
N GLY A 481 -31.78 -10.14 -6.20
CA GLY A 481 -32.13 -11.55 -6.12
C GLY A 481 -30.91 -12.45 -5.90
N ASP A 482 -30.88 -13.58 -6.59
CA ASP A 482 -29.75 -14.53 -6.54
C ASP A 482 -28.69 -14.29 -7.64
N VAL A 483 -28.84 -13.22 -8.44
CA VAL A 483 -28.03 -13.05 -9.66
C VAL A 483 -26.87 -12.08 -9.47
N GLY A 484 -26.81 -11.36 -8.35
CA GLY A 484 -25.72 -10.43 -8.14
C GLY A 484 -25.96 -9.39 -7.06
N ASN A 485 -25.10 -8.37 -7.04
CA ASN A 485 -25.13 -7.24 -6.11
C ASN A 485 -24.91 -5.92 -6.87
N VAL A 486 -25.56 -4.85 -6.45
CA VAL A 486 -25.37 -3.50 -6.93
C VAL A 486 -24.93 -2.60 -5.79
N THR A 487 -23.90 -1.82 -6.02
CA THR A 487 -23.36 -0.86 -5.05
C THR A 487 -23.31 0.53 -5.67
N GLY A 488 -23.74 1.55 -4.92
CA GLY A 488 -23.66 2.94 -5.35
C GLY A 488 -23.34 3.85 -4.18
N GLY A 489 -22.46 4.82 -4.39
CA GLY A 489 -22.02 5.71 -3.32
C GLY A 489 -21.71 7.12 -3.79
N VAL A 490 -21.71 8.03 -2.84
CA VAL A 490 -21.38 9.44 -3.02
C VAL A 490 -20.54 9.93 -1.85
N ARG A 491 -19.59 10.83 -2.14
CA ARG A 491 -18.79 11.56 -1.14
C ARG A 491 -18.72 13.01 -1.52
N TYR A 492 -19.01 13.86 -0.57
CA TYR A 492 -18.67 15.27 -0.60
C TYR A 492 -17.46 15.53 0.26
N GLU A 493 -16.55 16.33 -0.23
CA GLU A 493 -15.36 16.74 0.53
C GLU A 493 -15.04 18.20 0.29
N ARG A 494 -14.66 18.89 1.36
CA ARG A 494 -14.23 20.28 1.36
C ARG A 494 -12.89 20.42 2.02
N PHE A 495 -11.95 21.03 1.31
CA PHE A 495 -10.65 21.43 1.82
C PHE A 495 -10.57 22.94 1.91
N SER A 496 -10.12 23.46 3.03
CA SER A 496 -9.70 24.84 3.19
C SER A 496 -8.19 24.84 3.41
N LEU A 497 -7.46 25.30 2.44
CA LEU A 497 -6.00 25.37 2.42
C LEU A 497 -5.58 26.81 2.66
N ASP A 498 -4.79 27.04 3.70
CA ASP A 498 -4.17 28.32 4.02
C ASP A 498 -2.66 28.23 3.71
N ILE A 499 -2.20 28.96 2.74
CA ILE A 499 -0.81 29.06 2.32
C ILE A 499 -0.28 30.38 2.85
N LYS A 500 0.71 30.33 3.76
CA LYS A 500 1.26 31.52 4.40
C LYS A 500 2.22 32.29 3.45
N ASP A 501 2.29 33.57 3.67
CA ASP A 501 3.33 34.41 3.04
C ASP A 501 4.73 33.84 3.35
N PHE A 502 5.61 33.87 2.36
CA PHE A 502 7.00 33.53 2.63
C PHE A 502 7.96 34.21 1.65
N LEU A 503 9.21 34.37 2.06
CA LEU A 503 10.26 34.84 1.20
C LEU A 503 10.94 33.63 0.56
N ARG A 504 10.67 33.40 -0.75
CA ARG A 504 11.40 32.37 -1.50
C ARG A 504 12.89 32.74 -1.54
N PRO A 505 13.79 31.86 -1.07
CA PRO A 505 15.20 32.16 -0.97
C PRO A 505 15.88 32.28 -2.34
N ARG A 506 17.15 32.69 -2.33
CA ARG A 506 17.98 32.72 -3.52
C ARG A 506 18.40 31.31 -3.93
N TYR A 507 18.48 31.13 -5.23
CA TYR A 507 19.01 29.91 -5.83
C TYR A 507 20.09 30.22 -6.83
N ASN A 508 21.12 29.38 -6.88
CA ASN A 508 22.05 29.39 -8.00
C ASN A 508 21.45 28.52 -9.13
N ILE A 509 21.40 29.10 -10.34
CA ILE A 509 20.88 28.44 -11.54
C ILE A 509 22.06 28.26 -12.49
N GLN A 510 22.39 27.02 -12.80
CA GLN A 510 23.51 26.66 -13.65
C GLN A 510 23.45 27.41 -15.00
N GLY A 511 24.53 28.08 -15.35
CA GLY A 511 24.63 28.84 -16.60
C GLY A 511 23.93 30.20 -16.63
N LEU A 512 23.16 30.55 -15.56
CA LEU A 512 22.36 31.79 -15.52
C LEU A 512 22.65 32.66 -14.29
N GLY A 513 23.41 32.13 -13.32
CA GLY A 513 23.79 32.86 -12.10
C GLY A 513 22.74 32.72 -10.98
N THR A 514 22.79 33.66 -10.03
CA THR A 514 21.98 33.60 -8.81
C THR A 514 20.69 34.40 -8.95
N SER A 515 19.56 33.79 -8.63
CA SER A 515 18.28 34.49 -8.55
C SER A 515 18.25 35.44 -7.35
N THR A 516 17.32 36.41 -7.36
CA THR A 516 16.97 37.19 -6.18
C THR A 516 16.06 36.41 -5.25
N ALA A 517 16.08 36.76 -3.95
CA ALA A 517 15.00 36.36 -3.07
C ALA A 517 13.68 37.01 -3.55
N ARG A 518 12.57 36.29 -3.44
CA ARG A 518 11.30 36.73 -4.00
C ARG A 518 10.18 36.58 -2.98
N PHE A 519 9.41 37.63 -2.78
CA PHE A 519 8.26 37.54 -1.89
C PHE A 519 7.13 36.80 -2.59
N VAL A 520 6.56 35.83 -1.90
CA VAL A 520 5.42 35.03 -2.34
C VAL A 520 4.28 35.32 -1.38
N HIS A 521 3.25 35.98 -1.89
CA HIS A 521 2.03 36.25 -1.15
C HIS A 521 1.22 34.98 -1.07
N GLY A 522 0.89 34.59 0.14
CA GLY A 522 0.03 33.45 0.45
C GLY A 522 -1.40 33.66 -0.01
N ASP A 523 -2.20 32.64 0.12
CA ASP A 523 -3.64 32.70 -0.24
C ASP A 523 -4.42 31.63 0.54
N GLU A 524 -5.72 31.85 0.71
CA GLU A 524 -6.68 30.85 1.17
C GLU A 524 -7.41 30.24 -0.01
N LYS A 525 -7.16 28.95 -0.27
CA LYS A 525 -7.81 28.21 -1.35
C LYS A 525 -8.80 27.19 -0.82
N THR A 526 -10.05 27.28 -1.25
CA THR A 526 -11.04 26.25 -0.95
C THR A 526 -11.26 25.34 -2.16
N TYR A 527 -11.13 24.03 -1.93
CA TYR A 527 -11.48 23.00 -2.90
C TYR A 527 -12.74 22.28 -2.43
N ASN A 528 -13.65 22.03 -3.36
CA ASN A 528 -14.85 21.22 -3.12
C ASN A 528 -14.87 20.10 -4.15
N ALA A 529 -15.09 18.87 -3.70
CA ALA A 529 -15.24 17.72 -4.55
C ALA A 529 -16.52 16.97 -4.19
N LEU A 530 -17.35 16.71 -5.20
CA LEU A 530 -18.45 15.76 -5.13
C LEU A 530 -18.10 14.62 -6.08
N VAL A 531 -17.84 13.45 -5.53
CA VAL A 531 -17.46 12.26 -6.30
C VAL A 531 -18.40 11.12 -5.97
N TRP A 532 -18.61 10.23 -6.94
CA TRP A 532 -19.55 9.13 -6.80
C TRP A 532 -19.04 7.86 -7.48
N ASN A 533 -19.61 6.74 -7.10
CA ASN A 533 -19.39 5.46 -7.72
C ASN A 533 -20.70 4.72 -7.94
N ILE A 534 -20.70 3.84 -8.90
CA ILE A 534 -21.75 2.84 -9.10
C ILE A 534 -21.11 1.60 -9.72
N GLY A 535 -21.51 0.44 -9.26
CA GLY A 535 -21.02 -0.80 -9.82
C GLY A 535 -21.95 -1.96 -9.53
N ALA A 536 -21.77 -3.03 -10.26
CA ALA A 536 -22.50 -4.26 -10.11
C ALA A 536 -21.58 -5.48 -10.22
N VAL A 537 -21.90 -6.50 -9.46
CA VAL A 537 -21.34 -7.84 -9.58
C VAL A 537 -22.47 -8.76 -9.99
N GLY A 538 -22.29 -9.54 -11.05
CA GLY A 538 -23.24 -10.55 -11.52
C GLY A 538 -22.65 -11.95 -11.37
N TYR A 539 -23.34 -12.84 -10.69
CA TYR A 539 -22.91 -14.22 -10.48
C TYR A 539 -23.20 -15.02 -11.75
N VAL A 540 -22.13 -15.55 -12.38
CA VAL A 540 -22.24 -16.40 -13.58
C VAL A 540 -22.44 -17.85 -13.20
N THR A 541 -21.70 -18.29 -12.20
CA THR A 541 -21.85 -19.60 -11.52
C THR A 541 -21.60 -19.38 -10.03
N ASP A 542 -21.74 -20.42 -9.21
CA ASP A 542 -21.41 -20.36 -7.78
C ASP A 542 -19.90 -20.06 -7.53
N GLU A 543 -19.04 -20.32 -8.53
CA GLU A 543 -17.59 -20.12 -8.44
C GLU A 543 -17.06 -18.97 -9.31
N SER A 544 -17.95 -18.23 -10.02
CA SER A 544 -17.48 -17.19 -10.93
C SER A 544 -18.45 -16.03 -11.10
N GLU A 545 -17.91 -14.85 -11.32
CA GLU A 545 -18.65 -13.61 -11.40
C GLU A 545 -18.07 -12.63 -12.42
N VAL A 546 -18.92 -11.79 -12.97
CA VAL A 546 -18.53 -10.61 -13.74
C VAL A 546 -18.78 -9.37 -12.90
N PHE A 547 -17.92 -8.37 -13.03
CA PHE A 547 -18.17 -7.09 -12.41
C PHE A 547 -17.99 -5.94 -13.41
N ALA A 548 -18.74 -4.89 -13.20
CA ALA A 548 -18.61 -3.66 -13.92
C ALA A 548 -18.78 -2.46 -12.98
N GLY A 549 -17.94 -1.45 -13.12
CA GLY A 549 -17.95 -0.29 -12.24
C GLY A 549 -17.60 1.01 -12.95
N PHE A 550 -18.18 2.07 -12.46
CA PHE A 550 -17.77 3.44 -12.66
C PHE A 550 -17.42 4.05 -11.32
N SER A 551 -16.28 4.72 -11.23
CA SER A 551 -15.87 5.39 -10.00
C SER A 551 -15.15 6.69 -10.29
N GLN A 552 -15.32 7.64 -9.38
CA GLN A 552 -14.59 8.90 -9.37
C GLN A 552 -13.66 8.94 -8.16
N GLY A 553 -12.44 9.41 -8.37
CA GLY A 553 -11.52 9.81 -7.33
C GLY A 553 -11.02 11.22 -7.61
N TYR A 554 -10.39 11.82 -6.60
CA TYR A 554 -9.79 13.11 -6.80
C TYR A 554 -8.45 13.21 -6.07
N THR A 555 -7.65 14.16 -6.52
CA THR A 555 -6.33 14.45 -5.97
C THR A 555 -6.08 15.95 -5.99
N ILE A 556 -5.49 16.46 -4.92
CA ILE A 556 -4.93 17.80 -4.89
C ILE A 556 -3.47 17.68 -5.34
N PRO A 557 -2.98 18.48 -6.29
CA PRO A 557 -1.58 18.50 -6.67
C PRO A 557 -0.66 18.83 -5.49
N ASP A 558 0.63 18.47 -5.59
CA ASP A 558 1.66 18.79 -4.59
C ASP A 558 1.89 20.32 -4.51
N ILE A 559 1.15 20.98 -3.62
CA ILE A 559 1.23 22.44 -3.44
C ILE A 559 2.61 22.86 -2.92
N GLY A 560 3.24 22.05 -2.07
CA GLY A 560 4.58 22.35 -1.58
C GLY A 560 5.63 22.37 -2.69
N ALA A 561 5.58 21.42 -3.63
CA ALA A 561 6.48 21.45 -4.79
C ALA A 561 6.23 22.68 -5.67
N PHE A 562 4.98 23.11 -5.77
CA PHE A 562 4.58 24.27 -6.52
C PHE A 562 5.09 25.58 -5.88
N THR A 563 4.90 25.77 -4.57
CA THR A 563 5.35 26.98 -3.86
C THR A 563 6.87 27.10 -3.81
N ARG A 564 7.61 25.99 -3.77
CA ARG A 564 9.10 25.98 -3.85
C ARG A 564 9.62 26.77 -5.05
N ARG A 565 8.92 26.76 -6.17
CA ARG A 565 9.26 27.47 -7.40
C ARG A 565 8.53 28.80 -7.55
N ALA A 566 7.70 29.15 -6.58
CA ALA A 566 6.85 30.31 -6.63
C ALA A 566 6.04 30.40 -7.96
N GLY A 567 5.46 29.26 -8.39
CA GLY A 567 4.68 29.17 -9.62
C GLY A 567 5.45 29.37 -10.93
N ALA A 568 6.79 29.45 -10.89
CA ALA A 568 7.55 29.63 -12.10
C ALA A 568 7.52 28.40 -13.02
N ALA A 569 6.99 28.57 -14.22
CA ALA A 569 6.95 27.54 -15.27
C ALA A 569 8.18 27.60 -16.22
N THR A 570 8.95 28.69 -16.18
CA THR A 570 10.15 28.86 -17.02
C THR A 570 11.32 29.40 -16.22
N THR A 571 12.53 29.19 -16.72
CA THR A 571 13.75 29.75 -16.12
C THR A 571 13.72 31.27 -16.04
N ALA A 572 13.16 31.94 -17.04
CA ALA A 572 12.98 33.39 -17.04
C ALA A 572 12.08 33.87 -15.88
N GLN A 573 11.01 33.12 -15.58
CA GLN A 573 10.15 33.41 -14.43
C GLN A 573 10.87 33.15 -13.10
N LEU A 574 11.78 32.18 -13.02
CA LEU A 574 12.63 31.97 -11.83
C LEU A 574 13.54 33.15 -11.55
N LEU A 575 14.04 33.81 -12.59
CA LEU A 575 14.92 34.99 -12.49
C LEU A 575 14.14 36.29 -12.27
N SER A 576 12.84 36.32 -12.45
CA SER A 576 12.00 37.52 -12.23
C SER A 576 12.13 38.01 -10.79
N THR A 577 12.12 39.34 -10.62
CA THR A 577 12.11 40.02 -9.32
C THR A 577 10.72 40.41 -8.83
N ALA A 578 9.70 40.26 -9.65
CA ALA A 578 8.33 40.62 -9.28
C ALA A 578 7.80 39.65 -8.20
N ASP A 579 7.00 40.16 -7.29
CA ASP A 579 6.30 39.34 -6.31
C ASP A 579 5.37 38.32 -7.00
N VAL A 580 5.06 37.25 -6.29
CA VAL A 580 4.14 36.19 -6.75
C VAL A 580 2.91 36.21 -5.89
N TYR A 581 1.75 36.18 -6.52
CA TYR A 581 0.46 36.03 -5.90
C TYR A 581 -0.06 34.61 -6.21
N LEU A 582 -0.31 33.79 -5.18
CA LEU A 582 -0.62 32.37 -5.36
C LEU A 582 -2.05 32.12 -5.86
N ASP A 583 -2.99 33.04 -5.62
CA ASP A 583 -4.36 32.96 -6.13
C ASP A 583 -4.45 32.77 -7.65
N ASP A 584 -3.51 33.38 -8.39
CA ASP A 584 -3.45 33.29 -9.87
C ASP A 584 -2.83 31.97 -10.38
N VAL A 585 -2.16 31.20 -9.53
CA VAL A 585 -1.25 30.14 -10.00
C VAL A 585 -1.44 28.79 -9.33
N VAL A 586 -2.13 28.70 -8.18
CA VAL A 586 -2.35 27.42 -7.48
C VAL A 586 -3.25 26.49 -8.32
N PRO A 587 -2.80 25.27 -8.61
CA PRO A 587 -3.53 24.35 -9.48
C PRO A 587 -4.85 23.90 -8.87
N ASP A 588 -5.79 23.57 -9.72
CA ASP A 588 -7.08 23.00 -9.32
C ASP A 588 -6.96 21.51 -8.92
N ALA A 589 -7.94 21.03 -8.15
CA ALA A 589 -8.05 19.60 -7.88
C ALA A 589 -8.31 18.80 -9.17
N GLN A 590 -7.64 17.65 -9.26
CA GLN A 590 -7.84 16.71 -10.36
C GLN A 590 -8.95 15.73 -10.00
N ILE A 591 -10.00 15.65 -10.82
CA ILE A 591 -11.01 14.60 -10.77
C ILE A 591 -10.69 13.56 -11.85
N VAL A 592 -10.72 12.30 -11.45
CA VAL A 592 -10.46 11.14 -12.31
C VAL A 592 -11.73 10.31 -12.40
N ASN A 593 -12.15 9.98 -13.61
CA ASN A 593 -13.24 9.05 -13.89
C ASN A 593 -12.63 7.72 -14.34
N THR A 594 -12.98 6.62 -13.69
CA THR A 594 -12.55 5.27 -14.05
C THR A 594 -13.75 4.41 -14.41
N TYR A 595 -13.67 3.71 -15.53
CA TYR A 595 -14.60 2.69 -15.99
C TYR A 595 -13.85 1.39 -16.00
N GLU A 596 -14.43 0.35 -15.40
CA GLU A 596 -13.80 -0.96 -15.29
C GLU A 596 -14.81 -2.07 -15.57
N LEU A 597 -14.36 -3.12 -16.23
CA LEU A 597 -15.10 -4.36 -16.47
C LEU A 597 -14.15 -5.52 -16.19
N GLY A 598 -14.63 -6.54 -15.49
CA GLY A 598 -13.80 -7.69 -15.19
C GLY A 598 -14.58 -8.96 -14.94
N TYR A 599 -13.82 -10.03 -14.76
CA TYR A 599 -14.30 -11.38 -14.47
C TYR A 599 -13.41 -12.02 -13.42
N ARG A 600 -14.00 -12.69 -12.43
CA ARG A 600 -13.31 -13.46 -11.39
C ARG A 600 -13.89 -14.85 -11.33
N GLY A 601 -13.05 -15.83 -11.06
CA GLY A 601 -13.48 -17.21 -10.82
C GLY A 601 -12.51 -17.95 -9.92
N ASP A 602 -13.07 -18.79 -9.04
CA ASP A 602 -12.34 -19.74 -8.19
C ASP A 602 -13.00 -21.11 -8.24
N TRP A 603 -12.41 -22.00 -9.01
CA TRP A 603 -12.86 -23.38 -9.18
C TRP A 603 -12.06 -24.35 -8.31
N GLY A 604 -11.47 -23.85 -7.23
CA GLY A 604 -10.62 -24.61 -6.32
C GLY A 604 -9.24 -24.93 -6.88
N LYS A 605 -9.17 -25.62 -8.01
CA LYS A 605 -7.91 -25.92 -8.72
C LYS A 605 -7.40 -24.73 -9.54
N TYR A 606 -8.31 -23.91 -10.06
CA TYR A 606 -8.01 -22.77 -10.93
C TYR A 606 -8.56 -21.49 -10.33
N ARG A 607 -7.76 -20.48 -10.18
CA ARG A 607 -8.17 -19.13 -9.82
C ARG A 607 -7.83 -18.16 -10.94
N LEU A 608 -8.74 -17.25 -11.23
CA LEU A 608 -8.60 -16.28 -12.28
C LEU A 608 -9.21 -14.94 -11.86
N ASN A 609 -8.48 -13.86 -12.08
CA ASN A 609 -9.03 -12.52 -12.03
C ASN A 609 -8.50 -11.74 -13.24
N THR A 610 -9.41 -11.12 -14.00
CA THR A 610 -9.06 -10.30 -15.16
C THR A 610 -9.91 -9.06 -15.20
N SER A 611 -9.32 -7.94 -15.62
CA SER A 611 -10.07 -6.70 -15.82
C SER A 611 -9.50 -5.88 -16.97
N ALA A 612 -10.34 -5.01 -17.52
CA ALA A 612 -9.96 -3.96 -18.44
C ALA A 612 -10.54 -2.63 -17.93
N TYR A 613 -9.77 -1.55 -18.07
CA TYR A 613 -10.17 -0.26 -17.57
C TYR A 613 -9.81 0.89 -18.51
N VAL A 614 -10.57 1.98 -18.38
CA VAL A 614 -10.28 3.28 -18.97
C VAL A 614 -10.45 4.34 -17.90
N SER A 615 -9.44 5.21 -17.77
CA SER A 615 -9.41 6.30 -16.79
C SER A 615 -9.17 7.63 -17.49
N THR A 616 -9.99 8.64 -17.21
CA THR A 616 -9.92 9.96 -17.84
C THR A 616 -9.88 11.08 -16.82
N SER A 617 -9.15 12.15 -17.13
CA SER A 617 -9.16 13.38 -16.35
C SER A 617 -9.07 14.60 -17.26
N LYS A 618 -9.73 15.70 -16.88
CA LYS A 618 -9.60 16.98 -17.57
C LYS A 618 -8.42 17.82 -17.07
N LYS A 619 -7.93 17.52 -15.86
CA LYS A 619 -6.88 18.26 -15.15
C LYS A 619 -5.79 17.29 -14.66
N GLY A 620 -5.38 16.35 -15.52
CA GLY A 620 -4.24 15.46 -15.23
C GLY A 620 -2.99 16.28 -14.97
N VAL A 621 -2.19 15.84 -13.99
CA VAL A 621 -0.96 16.52 -13.59
C VAL A 621 0.23 15.83 -14.23
N THR A 622 1.03 16.60 -14.95
CA THR A 622 2.32 16.15 -15.48
C THR A 622 3.41 17.05 -14.95
N ILE A 623 4.51 16.45 -14.53
CA ILE A 623 5.74 17.15 -14.16
C ILE A 623 6.73 16.95 -15.29
N ASP A 624 7.16 18.02 -15.91
CA ASP A 624 8.25 17.99 -16.88
C ASP A 624 9.56 17.60 -16.17
N SER A 625 10.21 16.53 -16.64
CA SER A 625 11.40 15.96 -15.99
C SER A 625 12.64 16.87 -16.06
N SER A 626 12.70 17.75 -17.07
CA SER A 626 13.83 18.64 -17.31
C SER A 626 13.69 19.98 -16.57
N SER A 627 12.53 20.62 -16.69
CA SER A 627 12.24 21.91 -16.04
C SER A 627 11.65 21.74 -14.65
N LEU A 628 11.16 20.54 -14.31
CA LEU A 628 10.40 20.21 -13.11
C LEU A 628 9.16 21.11 -12.93
N THR A 629 8.61 21.64 -14.01
CA THR A 629 7.39 22.43 -13.98
C THR A 629 6.15 21.53 -13.99
N LEU A 630 5.13 21.99 -13.29
CA LEU A 630 3.87 21.28 -13.19
C LEU A 630 2.88 21.88 -14.20
N SER A 631 2.25 21.02 -14.99
CA SER A 631 1.16 21.41 -15.89
C SER A 631 -0.08 20.56 -15.67
N GLN A 632 -1.25 21.14 -15.88
CA GLN A 632 -2.53 20.43 -15.86
C GLN A 632 -3.10 20.36 -17.28
N GLN A 633 -3.53 19.14 -17.67
CA GLN A 633 -4.00 18.88 -19.02
C GLN A 633 -4.98 17.72 -19.07
N LYS A 634 -5.70 17.61 -20.15
CA LYS A 634 -6.58 16.47 -20.42
C LYS A 634 -5.75 15.22 -20.66
N GLU A 635 -6.15 14.11 -20.04
CA GLU A 635 -5.46 12.84 -20.19
C GLU A 635 -6.43 11.65 -20.19
N ARG A 636 -6.00 10.56 -20.81
CA ARG A 636 -6.68 9.27 -20.80
C ARG A 636 -5.66 8.15 -20.64
N ILE A 637 -5.94 7.22 -19.71
CA ILE A 637 -5.15 6.02 -19.46
C ILE A 637 -6.07 4.81 -19.63
N TRP A 638 -5.55 3.73 -20.18
CA TRP A 638 -6.28 2.47 -20.31
C TRP A 638 -5.34 1.30 -20.08
N GLY A 639 -5.91 0.15 -19.75
CA GLY A 639 -5.12 -1.05 -19.54
C GLY A 639 -5.96 -2.29 -19.37
N ALA A 640 -5.25 -3.41 -19.24
CA ALA A 640 -5.81 -4.71 -18.94
C ALA A 640 -4.91 -5.41 -17.92
N GLU A 641 -5.53 -6.16 -17.03
CA GLU A 641 -4.89 -6.87 -15.94
C GLU A 641 -5.36 -8.31 -15.91
N PHE A 642 -4.46 -9.19 -15.50
CA PHE A 642 -4.75 -10.61 -15.39
C PHE A 642 -3.93 -11.19 -14.23
N THR A 643 -4.58 -11.92 -13.35
CA THR A 643 -3.92 -12.81 -12.40
C THR A 643 -4.54 -14.19 -12.53
N GLY A 644 -3.70 -15.20 -12.56
CA GLY A 644 -4.14 -16.59 -12.66
C GLY A 644 -3.24 -17.50 -11.85
N GLU A 645 -3.83 -18.50 -11.21
CA GLU A 645 -3.10 -19.54 -10.48
C GLU A 645 -3.77 -20.89 -10.69
N THR A 646 -2.98 -21.93 -10.81
CA THR A 646 -3.48 -23.31 -10.91
C THR A 646 -2.59 -24.29 -10.15
N SER A 647 -3.23 -25.21 -9.44
CA SER A 647 -2.56 -26.39 -8.87
C SER A 647 -2.39 -27.46 -9.98
N VAL A 648 -1.18 -27.60 -10.48
CA VAL A 648 -0.84 -28.61 -11.51
C VAL A 648 -0.92 -30.02 -10.94
N THR A 649 -0.33 -30.19 -9.77
CA THR A 649 -0.41 -31.39 -8.93
C THR A 649 -0.72 -30.97 -7.49
N ASP A 650 -0.77 -31.94 -6.60
CA ASP A 650 -0.90 -31.65 -5.18
C ASP A 650 0.32 -30.94 -4.61
N ASP A 651 1.48 -31.07 -5.20
CA ASP A 651 2.75 -30.51 -4.73
C ASP A 651 3.26 -29.36 -5.58
N ILE A 652 2.57 -29.01 -6.69
CA ILE A 652 3.01 -27.99 -7.64
C ILE A 652 1.86 -27.07 -7.97
N SER A 653 2.03 -25.77 -7.69
CA SER A 653 1.19 -24.73 -8.23
C SER A 653 1.99 -23.74 -9.07
N VAL A 654 1.34 -23.15 -10.06
CA VAL A 654 1.93 -22.13 -10.92
C VAL A 654 0.99 -20.93 -11.00
N GLY A 655 1.56 -19.74 -11.04
CA GLY A 655 0.79 -18.53 -11.13
C GLY A 655 1.41 -17.49 -12.03
N THR A 656 0.59 -16.52 -12.40
CA THR A 656 0.97 -15.40 -13.26
C THR A 656 0.26 -14.13 -12.85
N VAL A 657 0.99 -13.02 -12.92
CA VAL A 657 0.49 -11.65 -12.77
C VAL A 657 0.90 -10.88 -14.01
N PHE A 658 -0.06 -10.42 -14.79
CA PHE A 658 0.17 -9.65 -16.01
C PHE A 658 -0.55 -8.32 -15.94
N SER A 659 0.08 -7.26 -16.45
CA SER A 659 -0.57 -5.97 -16.65
C SER A 659 -0.10 -5.28 -17.91
N TYR A 660 -1.04 -4.60 -18.54
CA TYR A 660 -0.79 -3.65 -19.62
C TYR A 660 -1.38 -2.30 -19.23
N THR A 661 -0.60 -1.23 -19.31
CA THR A 661 -1.02 0.14 -19.04
C THR A 661 -0.43 1.07 -20.08
N GLU A 662 -1.25 1.90 -20.69
CA GLU A 662 -0.80 2.95 -21.61
C GLU A 662 -1.68 4.21 -21.43
N GLY A 663 -1.16 5.37 -21.82
CA GLY A 663 -1.87 6.62 -21.67
C GLY A 663 -1.39 7.72 -22.59
N VAL A 664 -2.31 8.65 -22.89
CA VAL A 664 -2.08 9.81 -23.74
C VAL A 664 -2.59 11.08 -23.06
N TYR A 665 -2.02 12.22 -23.45
CA TYR A 665 -2.41 13.50 -22.94
C TYR A 665 -2.43 14.57 -24.05
N ASP A 666 -3.08 15.68 -23.77
CA ASP A 666 -3.19 16.87 -24.60
C ASP A 666 -2.02 17.82 -24.26
N SER A 667 -0.94 17.75 -25.05
CA SER A 667 0.31 18.43 -24.73
C SER A 667 0.29 19.94 -24.94
N ASP A 668 -0.46 20.40 -25.98
CA ASP A 668 -0.54 21.80 -26.39
C ASP A 668 -1.85 22.48 -25.98
N LYS A 669 -2.75 21.74 -25.30
CA LYS A 669 -4.07 22.18 -24.81
C LYS A 669 -5.05 22.56 -25.93
N ASP A 670 -4.91 21.93 -27.12
CA ASP A 670 -5.85 22.08 -28.23
C ASP A 670 -7.13 21.22 -28.10
N GLY A 671 -7.20 20.40 -27.07
CA GLY A 671 -8.31 19.50 -26.75
C GLY A 671 -8.16 18.09 -27.32
N LYS A 672 -7.10 17.81 -28.10
CA LYS A 672 -6.80 16.48 -28.65
C LYS A 672 -5.76 15.76 -27.78
N LEU A 673 -5.89 14.47 -27.69
CA LEU A 673 -4.94 13.60 -26.97
C LEU A 673 -3.93 13.08 -28.00
N ASP A 674 -2.77 13.71 -28.09
CA ASP A 674 -1.80 13.56 -29.16
C ASP A 674 -0.44 12.99 -28.74
N TYR A 675 -0.09 13.09 -27.46
CA TYR A 675 1.19 12.58 -26.94
C TYR A 675 0.98 11.46 -25.92
N HIS A 676 1.92 10.51 -25.89
CA HIS A 676 2.00 9.51 -24.82
C HIS A 676 2.41 10.15 -23.50
N LEU A 677 1.83 9.65 -22.41
CA LEU A 677 2.27 10.03 -21.06
C LEU A 677 3.76 9.75 -20.88
N PRO A 678 4.49 10.63 -20.16
CA PRO A 678 5.93 10.48 -19.98
C PRO A 678 6.31 9.21 -19.20
N ASN A 679 7.56 8.78 -19.32
CA ASN A 679 8.08 7.56 -18.69
C ASN A 679 7.91 7.57 -17.18
N ASN A 680 8.04 8.70 -16.50
CA ASN A 680 7.86 8.81 -15.05
C ASN A 680 6.41 8.57 -14.57
N ARG A 681 5.45 8.47 -15.50
CA ARG A 681 4.06 8.09 -15.21
C ARG A 681 3.81 6.62 -15.52
N ILE A 682 4.37 6.12 -16.62
CA ILE A 682 4.25 4.73 -17.07
C ILE A 682 5.65 4.25 -17.52
N PRO A 683 6.47 3.74 -16.59
CA PRO A 683 7.85 3.30 -16.93
C PRO A 683 7.88 2.09 -17.86
N SER A 684 6.97 1.15 -17.66
CA SER A 684 6.86 -0.08 -18.46
C SER A 684 5.40 -0.38 -18.76
N PRO A 685 4.98 -0.35 -20.05
CA PRO A 685 3.60 -0.68 -20.43
C PRO A 685 3.20 -2.11 -20.13
N TYR A 686 4.07 -3.08 -20.39
CA TYR A 686 3.79 -4.51 -20.17
C TYR A 686 4.65 -5.02 -19.02
N ARG A 687 4.01 -5.72 -18.08
CA ARG A 687 4.70 -6.42 -17.00
C ARG A 687 4.13 -7.80 -16.84
N LEU A 688 5.01 -8.75 -16.52
CA LEU A 688 4.68 -10.15 -16.34
C LEU A 688 5.50 -10.71 -15.18
N THR A 689 4.82 -11.20 -14.16
CA THR A 689 5.42 -12.06 -13.13
C THR A 689 4.89 -13.47 -13.35
N LEU A 690 5.79 -14.43 -13.48
CA LEU A 690 5.49 -15.86 -13.49
C LEU A 690 6.11 -16.48 -12.25
N TYR A 691 5.38 -17.35 -11.58
CA TYR A 691 5.92 -18.07 -10.43
C TYR A 691 5.43 -19.52 -10.38
N GLY A 692 6.22 -20.35 -9.73
CA GLY A 692 5.87 -21.72 -9.41
C GLY A 692 6.23 -22.03 -7.96
N ASP A 693 5.29 -22.64 -7.22
CA ASP A 693 5.48 -23.15 -5.88
C ASP A 693 5.56 -24.66 -5.91
N PHE A 694 6.55 -25.19 -5.23
CA PHE A 694 6.86 -26.61 -5.19
C PHE A 694 6.97 -27.05 -3.74
N ALA A 695 6.05 -27.91 -3.30
CA ALA A 695 6.20 -28.60 -2.03
C ALA A 695 7.28 -29.69 -2.19
N LEU A 696 8.31 -29.61 -1.36
CA LEU A 696 9.46 -30.52 -1.38
C LEU A 696 9.41 -31.47 -0.17
N PRO A 697 10.20 -32.57 -0.16
CA PRO A 697 10.34 -33.41 1.04
C PRO A 697 10.75 -32.60 2.27
N TYR A 698 10.44 -33.12 3.44
CA TYR A 698 10.73 -32.51 4.76
C TYR A 698 9.95 -31.20 5.02
N GLU A 699 8.75 -31.10 4.47
CA GLU A 699 7.89 -29.89 4.58
C GLU A 699 8.60 -28.61 4.09
N ALA A 700 9.52 -28.74 3.14
CA ALA A 700 10.16 -27.61 2.54
C ALA A 700 9.32 -27.08 1.36
N ASP A 701 9.28 -25.75 1.22
CA ASP A 701 8.62 -25.05 0.12
C ASP A 701 9.65 -24.30 -0.71
N LEU A 702 9.58 -24.47 -2.03
CA LEU A 702 10.39 -23.73 -2.99
C LEU A 702 9.48 -22.87 -3.86
N ARG A 703 9.78 -21.57 -3.94
CA ARG A 703 9.24 -20.66 -4.97
C ARG A 703 10.33 -20.29 -5.96
N LEU A 704 10.02 -20.42 -7.24
CA LEU A 704 10.77 -19.84 -8.36
C LEU A 704 9.91 -18.76 -8.99
N GLU A 705 10.48 -17.60 -9.26
CA GLU A 705 9.75 -16.51 -9.91
C GLU A 705 10.59 -15.85 -11.02
N SER A 706 9.91 -15.33 -12.03
CA SER A 706 10.46 -14.51 -13.10
C SER A 706 9.67 -13.21 -13.18
N VAL A 707 10.35 -12.08 -13.10
CA VAL A 707 9.76 -10.74 -13.19
C VAL A 707 10.28 -10.10 -14.48
N ALA A 708 9.37 -9.87 -15.42
CA ALA A 708 9.68 -9.28 -16.72
C ALA A 708 8.94 -7.96 -16.90
N SER A 709 9.61 -6.99 -17.53
CA SER A 709 9.05 -5.71 -17.91
C SER A 709 9.47 -5.31 -19.31
N SER A 710 8.55 -4.71 -20.07
CA SER A 710 8.85 -4.26 -21.43
C SER A 710 9.64 -2.97 -21.40
N GLY A 711 10.44 -2.75 -22.44
CA GLY A 711 10.99 -1.44 -22.74
C GLY A 711 9.91 -0.45 -23.17
N ARG A 712 10.26 0.84 -23.15
CA ARG A 712 9.42 1.94 -23.62
C ARG A 712 10.26 3.04 -24.26
N SER A 713 9.74 3.65 -25.32
CA SER A 713 10.34 4.82 -25.96
C SER A 713 9.28 5.90 -26.07
N VAL A 714 9.52 7.06 -25.48
CA VAL A 714 8.60 8.18 -25.48
C VAL A 714 9.35 9.44 -25.86
N TYR A 715 8.71 10.29 -26.67
CA TYR A 715 9.21 11.62 -26.99
C TYR A 715 8.84 12.59 -25.86
N ASP A 716 9.83 13.28 -25.29
CA ASP A 716 9.64 14.22 -24.18
C ASP A 716 9.76 15.70 -24.62
N GLY A 717 9.46 15.99 -25.88
CA GLY A 717 9.46 17.36 -26.42
C GLY A 717 10.81 17.81 -27.01
N SER A 718 11.93 17.20 -26.64
CA SER A 718 13.25 17.51 -27.19
C SER A 718 14.01 16.27 -27.67
N ASN A 719 13.82 15.14 -27.00
CA ASN A 719 14.53 13.91 -27.30
C ASN A 719 13.61 12.67 -27.14
N THR A 720 13.95 11.57 -27.80
CA THR A 720 13.33 10.28 -27.51
C THR A 720 14.06 9.64 -26.32
N VAL A 721 13.33 9.44 -25.24
CA VAL A 721 13.85 8.73 -24.06
C VAL A 721 13.47 7.26 -24.18
N LYS A 722 14.46 6.40 -24.14
CA LYS A 722 14.29 4.94 -24.25
C LYS A 722 14.61 4.27 -22.92
N LEU A 723 13.69 3.42 -22.46
CA LEU A 723 13.91 2.47 -21.38
C LEU A 723 14.00 1.07 -21.96
N ASP A 724 15.03 0.32 -21.59
CA ASP A 724 15.24 -1.05 -22.09
C ASP A 724 14.42 -2.09 -21.31
N PRO A 725 14.02 -3.22 -21.91
CA PRO A 725 13.31 -4.27 -21.20
C PRO A 725 14.22 -5.00 -20.21
N SER A 726 13.64 -5.59 -19.18
CA SER A 726 14.36 -6.39 -18.20
C SER A 726 13.64 -7.68 -17.84
N VAL A 727 14.41 -8.70 -17.45
CA VAL A 727 13.92 -9.96 -16.87
C VAL A 727 14.83 -10.36 -15.71
N VAL A 728 14.24 -10.58 -14.56
CA VAL A 728 14.95 -10.99 -13.33
C VAL A 728 14.33 -12.28 -12.82
N PHE A 729 15.18 -13.23 -12.41
CA PHE A 729 14.77 -14.50 -11.83
C PHE A 729 15.13 -14.55 -10.35
N ASN A 730 14.18 -14.98 -9.50
CA ASN A 730 14.37 -15.09 -8.06
C ASN A 730 13.99 -16.49 -7.56
N MET A 731 14.49 -16.83 -6.39
CA MET A 731 14.21 -18.10 -5.70
C MET A 731 14.07 -17.85 -4.20
N ALA A 732 13.08 -18.48 -3.60
CA ALA A 732 12.95 -18.54 -2.14
C ALA A 732 12.65 -19.97 -1.72
N VAL A 733 13.34 -20.42 -0.67
CA VAL A 733 13.12 -21.73 -0.04
C VAL A 733 12.84 -21.50 1.44
N SER A 734 11.82 -22.17 1.96
CA SER A 734 11.56 -22.22 3.40
C SER A 734 11.42 -23.68 3.86
N MET A 735 11.87 -23.97 5.07
CA MET A 735 11.75 -25.31 5.65
C MET A 735 11.70 -25.27 7.17
N PRO A 736 10.96 -26.17 7.82
CA PRO A 736 11.04 -26.34 9.26
C PRO A 736 12.45 -26.82 9.67
N LEU A 737 13.03 -26.19 10.67
CA LEU A 737 14.36 -26.55 11.17
C LEU A 737 14.45 -26.21 12.66
N LEU A 738 14.85 -27.17 13.51
CA LEU A 738 15.15 -27.00 14.95
C LEU A 738 14.05 -26.24 15.72
N GLY A 739 12.76 -26.51 15.42
CA GLY A 739 11.62 -25.89 16.08
C GLY A 739 11.24 -24.49 15.57
N GLY A 740 11.89 -24.01 14.52
CA GLY A 740 11.56 -22.79 13.80
C GLY A 740 11.48 -23.02 12.30
N THR A 741 11.52 -21.96 11.53
CA THR A 741 11.52 -21.97 10.05
C THR A 741 12.80 -21.33 9.54
N ALA A 742 13.60 -22.09 8.81
CA ALA A 742 14.75 -21.57 8.07
C ALA A 742 14.33 -21.13 6.67
N GLN A 743 14.92 -20.05 6.18
CA GLN A 743 14.64 -19.46 4.87
C GLN A 743 15.93 -19.15 4.13
N VAL A 744 15.93 -19.38 2.82
CA VAL A 744 17.00 -18.98 1.90
C VAL A 744 16.38 -18.27 0.71
N GLY A 745 16.86 -17.08 0.40
CA GLY A 745 16.43 -16.31 -0.76
C GLY A 745 17.59 -15.99 -1.69
N VAL A 746 17.35 -15.99 -2.99
CA VAL A 746 18.28 -15.48 -4.01
C VAL A 746 17.51 -14.60 -4.96
N LYS A 747 17.82 -13.32 -5.00
CA LYS A 747 17.28 -12.35 -5.96
C LYS A 747 18.26 -12.22 -7.13
N ASN A 748 17.77 -12.06 -8.35
CA ASN A 748 18.56 -11.96 -9.56
C ASN A 748 19.55 -13.15 -9.72
N ILE A 749 19.03 -14.38 -9.71
CA ILE A 749 19.84 -15.64 -9.71
C ILE A 749 20.91 -15.65 -10.79
N LEU A 750 20.58 -15.13 -11.98
CA LEU A 750 21.47 -15.11 -13.13
C LEU A 750 22.48 -13.97 -13.12
N ASP A 751 22.41 -13.10 -12.11
CA ASP A 751 23.23 -11.89 -11.99
C ASP A 751 23.17 -11.01 -13.23
N ASN A 752 21.96 -10.89 -13.81
CA ASN A 752 21.75 -10.10 -15.00
C ASN A 752 22.02 -8.62 -14.71
N GLN A 753 22.83 -7.99 -15.55
CA GLN A 753 22.92 -6.54 -15.60
C GLN A 753 21.72 -5.99 -16.35
N TYR A 754 20.99 -5.07 -15.72
CA TYR A 754 19.83 -4.40 -16.32
C TYR A 754 19.71 -2.97 -15.80
N ASP A 755 18.97 -2.15 -16.53
CA ASP A 755 18.56 -0.84 -16.03
C ASP A 755 17.18 -0.96 -15.38
N ASN A 756 17.03 -0.48 -14.13
CA ASN A 756 15.75 -0.38 -13.46
C ASN A 756 14.92 0.70 -14.15
N GLN A 757 13.83 0.32 -14.80
CA GLN A 757 13.03 1.23 -15.63
C GLN A 757 12.34 2.31 -14.82
N THR A 758 11.84 1.97 -13.64
CA THR A 758 11.15 2.94 -12.75
C THR A 758 12.15 3.98 -12.23
N ALA A 759 13.33 3.53 -11.80
CA ALA A 759 14.42 4.40 -11.39
C ALA A 759 14.89 5.32 -12.53
N SER A 760 15.12 4.72 -13.70
CA SER A 760 15.59 5.44 -14.89
C SER A 760 14.58 6.48 -15.38
N ALA A 761 13.28 6.22 -15.20
CA ALA A 761 12.22 7.14 -15.59
C ALA A 761 12.14 8.39 -14.71
N VAL A 762 12.63 8.36 -13.47
CA VAL A 762 12.54 9.51 -12.55
C VAL A 762 13.22 10.75 -13.11
N ARG A 763 14.42 10.57 -13.72
CA ARG A 763 15.24 11.66 -14.26
C ARG A 763 15.62 11.49 -15.72
N ASN A 764 15.03 10.51 -16.42
CA ASN A 764 15.41 10.14 -17.78
C ASN A 764 16.93 9.85 -17.91
N ARG A 765 17.49 9.13 -16.94
CA ARG A 765 18.88 8.68 -16.88
C ARG A 765 18.89 7.20 -16.55
N ASN A 766 19.77 6.44 -17.16
CA ASN A 766 19.89 5.02 -16.88
C ASN A 766 20.37 4.81 -15.43
N VAL A 767 19.63 4.05 -14.67
CA VAL A 767 19.99 3.64 -13.31
C VAL A 767 20.07 2.11 -13.30
N ALA A 768 21.23 1.58 -12.95
CA ALA A 768 21.42 0.13 -12.89
C ALA A 768 20.49 -0.49 -11.84
N GLY A 769 19.91 -1.65 -12.17
CA GLY A 769 19.18 -2.47 -11.20
C GLY A 769 20.13 -3.27 -10.32
N MET A 770 19.61 -3.79 -9.21
CA MET A 770 20.38 -4.55 -8.24
C MET A 770 20.88 -5.88 -8.80
N GLY A 771 22.15 -6.20 -8.56
CA GLY A 771 22.80 -7.45 -8.84
C GLY A 771 22.27 -8.59 -7.98
N ARG A 772 22.93 -9.76 -8.09
CA ARG A 772 22.52 -10.95 -7.33
C ARG A 772 22.72 -10.75 -5.83
N THR A 773 21.61 -10.90 -5.07
CA THR A 773 21.64 -10.94 -3.61
C THR A 773 21.28 -12.31 -3.08
N VAL A 774 21.90 -12.70 -1.96
CA VAL A 774 21.57 -13.90 -1.20
C VAL A 774 21.07 -13.50 0.18
N GLY A 775 20.05 -14.20 0.65
CA GLY A 775 19.44 -13.98 1.96
C GLY A 775 19.33 -15.28 2.75
N LEU A 776 19.58 -15.21 4.05
CA LEU A 776 19.37 -16.28 5.01
C LEU A 776 18.48 -15.78 6.13
N GLY A 777 17.45 -16.52 6.47
CA GLY A 777 16.51 -16.18 7.53
C GLY A 777 16.25 -17.33 8.49
N TYR A 778 15.95 -16.99 9.74
CA TYR A 778 15.45 -17.96 10.72
C TYR A 778 14.41 -17.29 11.61
N THR A 779 13.25 -17.94 11.73
CA THR A 779 12.14 -17.49 12.58
C THR A 779 11.78 -18.59 13.55
N VAL A 780 11.67 -18.25 14.84
CA VAL A 780 11.21 -19.16 15.87
C VAL A 780 10.10 -18.53 16.69
N LYS A 781 9.10 -19.35 17.02
CA LYS A 781 7.93 -18.99 17.80
C LYS A 781 7.92 -19.79 19.10
N PHE A 782 7.71 -19.10 20.23
CA PHE A 782 7.68 -19.65 21.58
C PHE A 782 6.30 -19.53 22.22
#